data_a04cb5a60fa64a4201951c89481227fc
#
_entry.id   a04cb5a60fa64a4201951c89481227fc
#
_cell.length_a   1.000
_cell.length_b   1.000
_cell.length_c   1.000
_cell.angle_alpha   90.00
_cell.angle_beta   90.00
_cell.angle_gamma   90.00
#
_symmetry.space_group_name_H-M   'P 1'
#
loop_
_entity.id
_entity.type
_entity.pdbx_description
1 polymer ?
#
loop_
_entity_poly.entity_id
_entity_poly.type
_entity_poly.pdbx_seq_one_letter_code
_entity_poly.pdbx_strand_id
1 'polypeptide(L)'
;MIKHYQFILSELPIFAALINIQKSKKKKNMSIRKRMNVLFGTLLLTGSLFSQNVCVSTPETSLVLSAPVGGELKHVYYGDKLSEVDLQNINLTGTPDMPAYPVYGLNCPGESALAVKHADGNMTLQMEIVQVKTSKEENAEITAIELRDKVYPFYVNVYYKAYQDADVIEIWTEIRHQEKKPVILNQFASAFLPIRRGNVWLSHLYGSWANEGRLCQEALEPGMKVIKNKDGVRNSHTSHAEVMFSLDGKPQENAGCVIGAALCYSGNYKLRIDTHDDEYHRFFAGINEENSAYSLKKDEIFRTPELALTYSNEGLSGSSRNFHRWARLHKLAHGTVPRKILLNSWEGVYFDVNQAGMDQMMSDIASMGGELFVMDDGWFGDKYPRKNDSSSLGDWVVDKNKLPNGIEGLLKDAQKNGVKFGIWIEPEMANTTSEFYEKHPDWVIKAPERDVVQGRGGTQVVLDLANPQVQEFIFKIVDDLMSNYPEIDYIKWDANMSILNHGSNYLTKDNQSHMYIEFHRGFEKICQQIRAKYPDLTIQACASGGGRVNYGILPYFDEFWVSDNTDALQRIYMQWGTSYFFPAIAMASHISAAPNHQTFRTIPLKYRIDVAMSGRLGMEIQPKNMTEEEKTLCKNAIAEYKTIRPVVQLGDIYRLMSPYDKLGVASMMYVTPEKDKSVFYWWKTEHFVNQHLPRVKMAGLSPDKLYKVHELNRIDNDPLSFEGKTFSGAYLMANGLEIPYNHKVDYHKQNDYSSRVLWLEEVK
;
A
#
# COMPACT_ATOMS: atom_id res chain seq x y z
N MET A 1 57.71 21.37 -0.95
CA MET A 1 56.25 21.58 -0.97
C MET A 1 55.83 23.00 -0.58
N ILE A 2 56.45 23.66 0.38
CA ILE A 2 56.05 25.02 0.84
C ILE A 2 56.36 26.14 -0.18
N LYS A 3 57.36 25.97 -1.04
CA LYS A 3 57.73 26.98 -2.07
C LYS A 3 56.82 26.96 -3.32
N HIS A 4 56.08 25.91 -3.57
CA HIS A 4 55.15 25.84 -4.73
C HIS A 4 53.79 26.47 -4.44
N TYR A 5 53.40 26.53 -3.16
CA TYR A 5 52.15 27.17 -2.77
C TYR A 5 52.19 28.70 -2.71
N GLN A 6 53.37 29.30 -2.61
CA GLN A 6 53.52 30.75 -2.62
C GLN A 6 53.43 31.38 -4.02
N PHE A 7 53.67 30.59 -5.08
CA PHE A 7 53.58 31.09 -6.46
C PHE A 7 52.14 31.14 -7.00
N ILE A 8 51.29 30.23 -6.54
CA ILE A 8 49.90 30.17 -7.01
C ILE A 8 49.01 31.22 -6.33
N LEU A 9 49.40 31.70 -5.15
CA LEU A 9 48.66 32.73 -4.40
C LEU A 9 48.98 34.18 -4.82
N SER A 10 50.03 34.40 -5.63
CA SER A 10 50.42 35.75 -6.05
C SER A 10 49.63 36.30 -7.26
N GLU A 11 48.87 35.45 -7.96
CA GLU A 11 48.12 35.86 -9.17
C GLU A 11 46.61 36.06 -8.94
N LEU A 12 46.10 35.94 -7.70
CA LEU A 12 44.69 36.20 -7.41
C LEU A 12 44.47 37.69 -7.04
N PRO A 13 43.51 38.40 -7.64
CA PRO A 13 43.27 39.84 -7.39
C PRO A 13 43.01 40.18 -5.92
N ILE A 14 42.61 39.22 -5.12
CA ILE A 14 42.30 39.34 -3.69
C ILE A 14 43.57 39.54 -2.85
N PHE A 15 44.71 38.96 -3.27
CA PHE A 15 46.00 39.09 -2.54
C PHE A 15 46.63 40.47 -2.72
N ALA A 16 46.45 41.08 -3.88
CA ALA A 16 46.90 42.46 -4.14
C ALA A 16 46.12 43.50 -3.26
N ALA A 17 44.84 43.24 -2.95
CA ALA A 17 44.06 44.05 -2.04
C ALA A 17 44.49 43.95 -0.57
N LEU A 18 44.96 42.78 -0.12
CA LEU A 18 45.47 42.55 1.24
C LEU A 18 46.83 43.20 1.50
N ILE A 19 47.73 43.22 0.49
CA ILE A 19 49.06 43.86 0.60
C ILE A 19 48.94 45.38 0.64
N ASN A 20 47.97 45.98 -0.08
CA ASN A 20 47.71 47.42 -0.03
C ASN A 20 47.06 47.90 1.26
N ILE A 21 46.35 47.03 2.01
CA ILE A 21 45.78 47.35 3.32
C ILE A 21 46.89 47.42 4.40
N GLN A 22 47.98 46.66 4.27
CA GLN A 22 49.10 46.73 5.20
C GLN A 22 49.98 47.98 5.01
N LYS A 23 49.93 48.64 3.85
CA LYS A 23 50.73 49.85 3.57
C LYS A 23 50.07 51.16 3.94
N SER A 24 48.78 51.21 4.30
CA SER A 24 48.05 52.40 4.73
C SER A 24 47.85 52.45 6.24
N LYS A 25 48.89 52.43 7.02
CA LYS A 25 48.84 52.83 8.43
C LYS A 25 48.80 54.34 8.52
N LYS A 26 47.59 54.92 8.58
CA LYS A 26 47.17 56.08 9.39
C LYS A 26 45.83 56.60 8.91
N LYS A 27 44.81 56.36 9.66
CA LYS A 27 43.60 57.08 10.04
C LYS A 27 42.32 56.25 10.00
N LYS A 28 41.71 56.24 11.18
CA LYS A 28 40.33 55.93 11.58
C LYS A 28 40.06 54.54 12.18
N ASN A 29 39.92 54.56 13.48
CA ASN A 29 39.31 53.55 14.28
C ASN A 29 37.88 53.19 13.80
N MET A 30 37.75 52.12 13.09
CA MET A 30 36.51 51.38 12.99
C MET A 30 36.86 49.91 13.17
N SER A 31 36.22 49.28 14.15
CA SER A 31 36.64 48.05 14.76
C SER A 31 37.00 46.95 13.68
N ILE A 32 38.26 46.61 13.69
CA ILE A 32 38.82 45.47 12.89
C ILE A 32 38.01 44.18 13.10
N ARG A 33 37.37 44.00 14.26
CA ARG A 33 36.44 42.87 14.54
C ARG A 33 35.20 42.80 13.63
N LYS A 34 34.59 43.93 13.26
CA LYS A 34 33.43 43.89 12.34
C LYS A 34 33.82 43.58 10.90
N ARG A 35 35.01 43.99 10.44
CA ARG A 35 35.51 43.67 9.09
C ARG A 35 36.08 42.27 8.99
N MET A 36 36.67 41.74 10.05
CA MET A 36 37.10 40.34 10.09
C MET A 36 35.90 39.39 10.13
N ASN A 37 34.80 39.72 10.85
CA ASN A 37 33.61 38.87 10.87
C ASN A 37 32.87 38.82 9.51
N VAL A 38 32.94 39.91 8.72
CA VAL A 38 32.38 39.91 7.35
C VAL A 38 33.31 39.15 6.38
N LEU A 39 34.62 39.22 6.54
CA LEU A 39 35.56 38.45 5.70
C LEU A 39 35.57 36.95 6.12
N PHE A 40 35.43 36.62 7.40
CA PHE A 40 35.28 35.24 7.85
C PHE A 40 33.92 34.65 7.48
N GLY A 41 32.83 35.44 7.51
CA GLY A 41 31.54 35.03 7.00
C GLY A 41 31.55 34.77 5.49
N THR A 42 32.27 35.58 4.71
CA THR A 42 32.36 35.39 3.24
C THR A 42 33.34 34.26 2.87
N LEU A 43 34.38 34.00 3.67
CA LEU A 43 35.30 32.85 3.46
C LEU A 43 34.67 31.53 3.90
N LEU A 44 33.77 31.52 4.89
CA LEU A 44 32.96 30.33 5.26
C LEU A 44 31.89 30.00 4.21
N LEU A 45 31.43 30.97 3.41
CA LEU A 45 30.51 30.78 2.31
C LEU A 45 31.20 30.33 0.99
N THR A 46 32.52 30.49 0.86
CA THR A 46 33.26 30.05 -0.32
C THR A 46 34.06 28.75 -0.09
N GLY A 47 34.03 28.19 1.12
CA GLY A 47 34.70 26.95 1.49
C GLY A 47 33.92 25.66 1.22
N SER A 48 32.71 25.70 0.65
CA SER A 48 31.88 24.51 0.43
C SER A 48 31.61 24.22 -1.05
N LEU A 49 32.60 24.37 -1.90
CA LEU A 49 32.57 23.89 -3.31
C LEU A 49 32.95 22.41 -3.45
N PHE A 50 33.14 21.68 -2.36
CA PHE A 50 33.41 20.25 -2.38
C PHE A 50 32.26 19.48 -1.77
N SER A 51 31.59 18.69 -2.61
CA SER A 51 30.66 17.60 -2.26
C SER A 51 29.72 17.91 -1.10
N GLN A 52 28.63 18.62 -1.39
CA GLN A 52 27.53 18.75 -0.44
C GLN A 52 26.73 17.45 -0.43
N ASN A 53 27.07 16.55 0.48
CA ASN A 53 26.24 15.40 0.74
C ASN A 53 24.95 15.85 1.44
N VAL A 54 23.84 15.34 0.96
CA VAL A 54 22.49 15.51 1.56
C VAL A 54 22.11 14.18 2.17
N CYS A 55 21.87 14.18 3.48
CA CYS A 55 21.43 12.99 4.20
C CYS A 55 19.93 13.11 4.52
N VAL A 56 19.13 12.19 3.99
CA VAL A 56 17.72 12.01 4.28
C VAL A 56 17.61 10.84 5.24
N SER A 57 17.15 11.06 6.46
CA SER A 57 17.24 10.05 7.53
C SER A 57 15.89 9.82 8.23
N THR A 58 15.60 8.56 8.47
CA THR A 58 14.59 8.06 9.41
C THR A 58 15.24 7.72 10.76
N PRO A 59 14.54 7.18 11.76
CA PRO A 59 15.16 6.70 13.00
C PRO A 59 16.29 5.68 12.78
N GLU A 60 16.09 4.68 11.91
CA GLU A 60 17.00 3.54 11.75
C GLU A 60 17.72 3.50 10.39
N THR A 61 17.38 4.39 9.44
CA THR A 61 17.97 4.36 8.10
C THR A 61 18.53 5.71 7.64
N SER A 62 19.47 5.67 6.69
CA SER A 62 20.01 6.85 6.00
C SER A 62 20.01 6.63 4.49
N LEU A 63 19.51 7.63 3.74
CA LEU A 63 19.70 7.79 2.31
C LEU A 63 20.62 8.98 2.08
N VAL A 64 21.78 8.78 1.46
CA VAL A 64 22.77 9.83 1.21
C VAL A 64 22.88 10.10 -0.28
N LEU A 65 22.80 11.37 -0.62
CA LEU A 65 22.91 11.89 -1.98
C LEU A 65 24.08 12.86 -2.08
N SER A 66 24.79 12.85 -3.19
CA SER A 66 25.72 13.93 -3.55
C SER A 66 24.97 14.94 -4.41
N ALA A 67 24.85 16.18 -3.90
CA ALA A 67 24.04 17.23 -4.51
C ALA A 67 24.78 18.57 -4.61
N PRO A 68 25.92 18.65 -5.32
CA PRO A 68 26.66 19.91 -5.51
C PRO A 68 25.89 20.83 -6.46
N VAL A 69 25.68 22.09 -6.09
CA VAL A 69 25.04 23.10 -6.94
C VAL A 69 25.83 23.26 -8.25
N GLY A 70 25.13 23.24 -9.40
CA GLY A 70 25.72 23.23 -10.74
C GLY A 70 26.27 21.86 -11.19
N GLY A 71 26.23 20.86 -10.34
CA GLY A 71 26.63 19.48 -10.63
C GLY A 71 25.43 18.53 -10.84
N GLU A 72 25.74 17.25 -10.93
CA GLU A 72 24.76 16.17 -11.08
C GLU A 72 24.29 15.65 -9.74
N LEU A 73 23.02 15.24 -9.65
CA LEU A 73 22.47 14.56 -8.49
C LEU A 73 22.83 13.07 -8.54
N LYS A 74 23.60 12.59 -7.55
CA LYS A 74 24.08 11.21 -7.49
C LYS A 74 23.62 10.50 -6.21
N HIS A 75 23.33 9.21 -6.32
CA HIS A 75 23.08 8.32 -5.20
C HIS A 75 24.41 7.88 -4.57
N VAL A 76 24.52 7.95 -3.25
CA VAL A 76 25.73 7.57 -2.51
C VAL A 76 25.49 6.32 -1.66
N TYR A 77 24.40 6.31 -0.88
CA TYR A 77 24.13 5.24 0.07
C TYR A 77 22.62 5.13 0.38
N TYR A 78 22.16 3.92 0.63
CA TYR A 78 20.86 3.65 1.27
C TYR A 78 20.99 2.37 2.09
N GLY A 79 20.67 2.43 3.39
CA GLY A 79 20.81 1.33 4.32
C GLY A 79 20.67 1.76 5.78
N ASP A 80 21.32 1.04 6.70
CA ASP A 80 21.34 1.33 8.13
C ASP A 80 21.74 2.79 8.42
N LYS A 81 21.27 3.30 9.55
CA LYS A 81 21.55 4.66 10.02
C LYS A 81 23.07 4.89 10.12
N LEU A 82 23.54 5.92 9.44
CA LEU A 82 24.95 6.32 9.49
C LEU A 82 25.21 7.29 10.65
N SER A 83 26.38 7.14 11.28
CA SER A 83 26.89 8.11 12.23
C SER A 83 27.39 9.38 11.52
N GLU A 84 27.57 10.48 12.27
CA GLU A 84 28.17 11.71 11.74
C GLU A 84 29.60 11.48 11.19
N VAL A 85 30.35 10.57 11.80
CA VAL A 85 31.71 10.22 11.36
C VAL A 85 31.65 9.49 10.01
N ASP A 86 30.69 8.56 9.83
CA ASP A 86 30.52 7.86 8.56
C ASP A 86 30.12 8.82 7.45
N LEU A 87 29.19 9.75 7.73
CA LEU A 87 28.74 10.78 6.78
C LEU A 87 29.89 11.71 6.34
N GLN A 88 30.81 12.03 7.23
CA GLN A 88 32.01 12.84 6.90
C GLN A 88 32.98 12.09 6.01
N ASN A 89 33.07 10.77 6.12
CA ASN A 89 34.06 9.93 5.47
C ASN A 89 33.51 9.10 4.30
N ILE A 90 32.23 9.10 4.06
CA ILE A 90 31.58 8.19 3.09
C ILE A 90 32.16 8.30 1.68
N ASN A 91 32.55 9.50 1.25
CA ASN A 91 33.15 9.74 -0.06
C ASN A 91 34.57 9.14 -0.21
N LEU A 92 35.23 8.77 0.90
CA LEU A 92 36.57 8.16 0.90
C LEU A 92 36.51 6.66 0.57
N THR A 93 35.35 6.03 0.70
CA THR A 93 35.15 4.59 0.45
C THR A 93 34.82 4.25 -1.01
N GLY A 94 34.83 5.26 -1.89
CA GLY A 94 34.40 5.15 -3.28
C GLY A 94 32.93 5.48 -3.43
N THR A 95 32.63 6.60 -4.06
CA THR A 95 31.22 6.99 -4.34
C THR A 95 30.79 6.31 -5.64
N PRO A 96 29.65 5.62 -5.65
CA PRO A 96 29.07 5.10 -6.89
C PRO A 96 28.86 6.24 -7.89
N ASP A 97 29.24 6.05 -9.14
CA ASP A 97 28.92 6.99 -10.21
C ASP A 97 27.55 6.71 -10.79
N MET A 98 26.53 6.75 -9.90
CA MET A 98 25.14 6.47 -10.23
C MET A 98 24.29 7.72 -10.04
N PRO A 99 23.56 8.18 -11.08
CA PRO A 99 22.59 9.25 -10.93
C PRO A 99 21.50 8.85 -9.95
N ALA A 100 20.99 9.80 -9.15
CA ALA A 100 19.81 9.52 -8.30
C ALA A 100 18.48 9.70 -9.05
N TYR A 101 18.48 10.37 -10.20
CA TYR A 101 17.33 10.49 -11.11
C TYR A 101 17.84 10.56 -12.55
N PRO A 102 18.09 9.41 -13.21
CA PRO A 102 18.65 9.36 -14.55
C PRO A 102 17.68 9.90 -15.59
N VAL A 103 18.14 10.79 -16.46
CA VAL A 103 17.35 11.38 -17.53
C VAL A 103 17.86 10.92 -18.88
N TYR A 104 16.98 10.81 -19.87
CA TYR A 104 17.38 10.48 -21.25
C TYR A 104 18.17 11.63 -21.85
N GLY A 105 19.40 11.35 -22.31
CA GLY A 105 20.29 12.35 -22.89
C GLY A 105 21.76 11.99 -22.74
N LEU A 106 22.59 13.01 -22.58
CA LEU A 106 24.04 12.84 -22.42
C LEU A 106 24.35 12.05 -21.14
N ASN A 107 25.23 11.05 -21.28
CA ASN A 107 25.76 10.20 -20.20
C ASN A 107 24.75 9.22 -19.55
N CYS A 108 23.62 8.91 -20.19
CA CYS A 108 22.72 7.86 -19.74
C CYS A 108 22.58 6.77 -20.83
N PRO A 109 23.50 5.81 -20.90
CA PRO A 109 23.48 4.76 -21.95
C PRO A 109 22.44 3.67 -21.70
N GLY A 110 21.78 3.65 -20.53
CA GLY A 110 20.77 2.68 -20.13
C GLY A 110 19.36 3.27 -20.07
N GLU A 111 18.51 2.60 -19.29
CA GLU A 111 17.15 3.05 -18.99
C GLU A 111 17.14 4.38 -18.21
N SER A 112 16.17 5.22 -18.49
CA SER A 112 15.99 6.51 -17.84
C SER A 112 14.72 6.57 -16.98
N ALA A 113 14.73 7.43 -15.96
CA ALA A 113 13.53 7.76 -15.19
C ALA A 113 12.66 8.80 -15.91
N LEU A 114 13.30 9.70 -16.69
CA LEU A 114 12.61 10.76 -17.42
C LEU A 114 13.10 10.81 -18.87
N ALA A 115 12.15 10.84 -19.81
CA ALA A 115 12.39 11.09 -21.23
C ALA A 115 11.37 12.10 -21.76
N VAL A 116 11.85 13.16 -22.39
CA VAL A 116 11.05 14.28 -22.87
C VAL A 116 11.32 14.53 -24.33
N LYS A 117 10.29 14.91 -25.07
CA LYS A 117 10.43 15.55 -26.37
C LYS A 117 10.12 17.04 -26.21
N HIS A 118 11.14 17.87 -26.35
CA HIS A 118 11.04 19.32 -26.28
C HIS A 118 10.21 19.92 -27.43
N ALA A 119 9.81 21.16 -27.27
CA ALA A 119 8.96 21.87 -28.24
C ALA A 119 9.58 22.03 -29.64
N ASP A 120 10.89 21.97 -29.75
CA ASP A 120 11.66 22.01 -31.00
C ASP A 120 11.96 20.63 -31.58
N GLY A 121 11.59 19.55 -30.86
CA GLY A 121 11.80 18.17 -31.27
C GLY A 121 13.06 17.50 -30.69
N ASN A 122 13.92 18.22 -29.97
CA ASN A 122 15.04 17.62 -29.27
C ASN A 122 14.53 16.67 -28.16
N MET A 123 15.26 15.59 -27.90
CA MET A 123 14.87 14.58 -26.91
C MET A 123 15.87 14.45 -25.77
N THR A 124 16.93 15.26 -25.74
CA THR A 124 17.98 15.12 -24.74
C THR A 124 17.85 16.10 -23.60
N LEU A 125 18.07 15.61 -22.38
CA LEU A 125 18.15 16.41 -21.17
C LEU A 125 19.58 16.40 -20.60
N GLN A 126 19.99 17.53 -20.04
CA GLN A 126 21.22 17.65 -19.25
C GLN A 126 20.93 18.47 -17.99
N MET A 127 20.61 17.75 -16.91
CA MET A 127 20.18 18.38 -15.66
C MET A 127 21.35 18.80 -14.78
N GLU A 128 21.22 19.97 -14.14
CA GLU A 128 22.12 20.44 -13.08
C GLU A 128 21.31 20.85 -11.84
N ILE A 129 21.91 20.71 -10.67
CA ILE A 129 21.29 21.10 -9.40
C ILE A 129 21.30 22.62 -9.27
N VAL A 130 20.11 23.20 -9.04
CA VAL A 130 19.94 24.63 -8.77
C VAL A 130 20.03 24.91 -7.27
N GLN A 131 19.30 24.15 -6.47
CA GLN A 131 19.26 24.31 -5.02
C GLN A 131 18.74 23.06 -4.32
N VAL A 132 19.08 22.98 -3.02
CA VAL A 132 18.54 21.99 -2.08
C VAL A 132 17.83 22.76 -0.97
N LYS A 133 16.62 22.34 -0.63
CA LYS A 133 15.82 22.91 0.46
C LYS A 133 15.35 21.80 1.38
N THR A 134 15.45 22.02 2.69
CA THR A 134 14.88 21.13 3.69
C THR A 134 13.81 21.89 4.47
N SER A 135 12.69 21.23 4.73
CA SER A 135 11.59 21.73 5.57
C SER A 135 11.14 20.63 6.52
N LYS A 136 10.59 21.03 7.67
CA LYS A 136 10.09 20.10 8.69
C LYS A 136 8.57 20.17 8.76
N GLU A 137 7.96 19.00 8.82
CA GLU A 137 6.59 18.77 9.21
C GLU A 137 6.57 18.17 10.63
N GLU A 138 5.40 17.95 11.22
CA GLU A 138 5.29 17.46 12.61
C GLU A 138 6.07 16.15 12.83
N ASN A 139 5.89 15.18 11.93
CA ASN A 139 6.50 13.84 12.04
C ASN A 139 7.38 13.48 10.83
N ALA A 140 7.79 14.45 10.02
CA ALA A 140 8.60 14.20 8.83
C ALA A 140 9.53 15.36 8.49
N GLU A 141 10.61 15.04 7.79
CA GLU A 141 11.47 16.03 7.16
C GLU A 141 11.42 15.87 5.63
N ILE A 142 11.19 16.96 4.92
CA ILE A 142 11.13 16.97 3.45
C ILE A 142 12.38 17.66 2.91
N THR A 143 13.13 16.94 2.09
CA THR A 143 14.23 17.49 1.28
C THR A 143 13.77 17.59 -0.17
N ALA A 144 13.79 18.81 -0.71
CA ALA A 144 13.49 19.10 -2.11
C ALA A 144 14.76 19.51 -2.85
N ILE A 145 15.06 18.84 -3.95
CA ILE A 145 16.22 19.10 -4.81
C ILE A 145 15.70 19.59 -6.16
N GLU A 146 15.96 20.86 -6.47
CA GLU A 146 15.57 21.45 -7.74
C GLU A 146 16.67 21.22 -8.78
N LEU A 147 16.30 20.60 -9.90
CA LEU A 147 17.12 20.37 -11.08
C LEU A 147 16.61 21.27 -12.22
N ARG A 148 17.54 21.76 -13.05
CA ARG A 148 17.22 22.53 -14.25
C ARG A 148 18.03 21.97 -15.43
N ASP A 149 17.43 21.92 -16.61
CA ASP A 149 18.16 21.64 -17.84
C ASP A 149 19.07 22.82 -18.21
N LYS A 150 20.29 22.52 -18.69
CA LYS A 150 21.29 23.55 -19.03
C LYS A 150 20.93 24.43 -20.22
N VAL A 151 20.03 23.94 -21.09
CA VAL A 151 19.69 24.61 -22.36
C VAL A 151 18.22 25.05 -22.35
N TYR A 152 17.33 24.17 -21.91
CA TYR A 152 15.88 24.41 -21.93
C TYR A 152 15.39 24.96 -20.60
N PRO A 153 14.34 25.81 -20.59
CA PRO A 153 13.66 26.21 -19.37
C PRO A 153 12.77 25.06 -18.86
N PHE A 154 13.41 23.94 -18.54
CA PHE A 154 12.82 22.71 -18.07
C PHE A 154 13.34 22.36 -16.68
N TYR A 155 12.45 21.99 -15.75
CA TYR A 155 12.75 21.86 -14.34
C TYR A 155 12.15 20.57 -13.78
N VAL A 156 12.91 19.93 -12.89
CA VAL A 156 12.45 18.76 -12.11
C VAL A 156 12.78 19.00 -10.64
N ASN A 157 11.76 18.95 -9.78
CA ASN A 157 11.96 18.87 -8.34
C ASN A 157 11.88 17.41 -7.90
N VAL A 158 12.92 16.90 -7.27
CA VAL A 158 12.92 15.58 -6.64
C VAL A 158 12.75 15.76 -5.14
N TYR A 159 11.69 15.16 -4.59
CA TYR A 159 11.36 15.25 -3.17
C TYR A 159 11.66 13.96 -2.45
N TYR A 160 12.17 14.09 -1.23
CA TYR A 160 12.40 13.00 -0.29
C TYR A 160 11.77 13.39 1.04
N LYS A 161 10.74 12.65 1.47
CA LYS A 161 10.06 12.83 2.75
C LYS A 161 10.40 11.67 3.69
N ALA A 162 11.19 11.95 4.73
CA ALA A 162 11.60 10.97 5.73
C ALA A 162 10.74 11.10 6.98
N TYR A 163 10.04 10.04 7.34
CA TYR A 163 9.23 9.98 8.54
C TYR A 163 10.12 9.74 9.78
N GLN A 164 9.80 10.45 10.89
CA GLN A 164 10.58 10.38 12.11
C GLN A 164 10.02 9.42 13.16
N ASP A 165 8.85 8.86 12.91
CA ASP A 165 8.15 7.89 13.75
C ASP A 165 7.91 6.55 13.01
N ALA A 166 8.43 6.44 11.80
CA ALA A 166 8.43 5.23 10.99
C ALA A 166 9.67 5.20 10.09
N ASP A 167 10.18 4.00 9.77
CA ASP A 167 11.35 3.83 8.91
C ASP A 167 10.97 3.76 7.43
N VAL A 168 10.36 4.85 6.94
CA VAL A 168 9.94 4.99 5.54
C VAL A 168 10.36 6.35 4.99
N ILE A 169 10.83 6.34 3.74
CA ILE A 169 11.13 7.54 2.94
C ILE A 169 10.22 7.51 1.71
N GLU A 170 9.40 8.54 1.51
CA GLU A 170 8.65 8.73 0.27
C GLU A 170 9.45 9.56 -0.72
N ILE A 171 9.43 9.17 -2.00
CA ILE A 171 10.13 9.86 -3.09
C ILE A 171 9.14 10.13 -4.22
N TRP A 172 9.07 11.38 -4.69
CA TRP A 172 8.30 11.74 -5.89
C TRP A 172 8.98 12.86 -6.65
N THR A 173 8.50 13.13 -7.86
CA THR A 173 8.99 14.23 -8.69
C THR A 173 7.88 15.17 -9.13
N GLU A 174 8.22 16.45 -9.31
CA GLU A 174 7.40 17.44 -9.98
C GLU A 174 8.14 17.97 -11.20
N ILE A 175 7.51 17.86 -12.36
CA ILE A 175 8.08 18.22 -13.66
C ILE A 175 7.32 19.43 -14.17
N ARG A 176 8.05 20.48 -14.59
CA ARG A 176 7.49 21.69 -15.19
C ARG A 176 8.42 22.27 -16.24
N HIS A 177 7.86 23.07 -17.16
CA HIS A 177 8.65 23.79 -18.14
C HIS A 177 8.07 25.17 -18.47
N GLN A 178 8.87 26.02 -19.11
CA GLN A 178 8.48 27.34 -19.58
C GLN A 178 8.72 27.52 -21.10
N GLU A 179 8.82 26.43 -21.83
CA GLU A 179 8.90 26.48 -23.30
C GLU A 179 7.62 27.03 -23.90
N LYS A 180 7.72 27.60 -25.12
CA LYS A 180 6.60 28.31 -25.77
C LYS A 180 5.45 27.40 -26.19
N LYS A 181 5.73 26.11 -26.44
CA LYS A 181 4.74 25.08 -26.83
C LYS A 181 4.79 23.94 -25.82
N PRO A 182 3.77 23.10 -25.75
CA PRO A 182 3.80 21.89 -24.92
C PRO A 182 5.00 21.00 -25.23
N VAL A 183 5.52 20.31 -24.21
CA VAL A 183 6.49 19.23 -24.33
C VAL A 183 5.79 17.89 -24.13
N ILE A 184 6.36 16.81 -24.64
CA ILE A 184 5.80 15.46 -24.46
C ILE A 184 6.65 14.69 -23.49
N LEU A 185 6.06 14.28 -22.37
CA LEU A 185 6.67 13.35 -21.43
C LEU A 185 6.43 11.92 -21.96
N ASN A 186 7.52 11.22 -22.31
CA ASN A 186 7.47 9.84 -22.79
C ASN A 186 7.79 8.81 -21.70
N GLN A 187 8.61 9.21 -20.70
CA GLN A 187 8.89 8.47 -19.47
C GLN A 187 8.89 9.46 -18.31
N PHE A 188 8.34 9.05 -17.17
CA PHE A 188 8.17 9.91 -15.98
C PHE A 188 8.05 9.07 -14.72
N ALA A 189 9.10 8.29 -14.41
CA ALA A 189 9.15 7.51 -13.18
C ALA A 189 9.13 8.43 -11.95
N SER A 190 8.50 7.97 -10.87
CA SER A 190 8.49 8.67 -9.59
C SER A 190 9.87 8.72 -8.97
N ALA A 191 10.61 7.61 -9.07
CA ALA A 191 11.91 7.44 -8.45
C ALA A 191 12.76 6.39 -9.19
N PHE A 192 14.03 6.48 -8.92
CA PHE A 192 15.05 5.51 -9.28
C PHE A 192 15.84 5.12 -8.02
N LEU A 193 16.17 3.83 -7.88
CA LEU A 193 17.02 3.32 -6.81
C LEU A 193 18.06 2.34 -7.40
N PRO A 194 19.37 2.64 -7.32
CA PRO A 194 20.39 1.65 -7.61
C PRO A 194 20.55 0.70 -6.42
N ILE A 195 20.43 -0.58 -6.66
CA ILE A 195 20.62 -1.64 -5.66
C ILE A 195 21.95 -2.32 -6.00
N ARG A 196 22.90 -2.37 -5.06
CA ARG A 196 24.19 -2.97 -5.31
C ARG A 196 24.04 -4.44 -5.66
N ARG A 197 24.71 -4.88 -6.71
CA ARG A 197 24.70 -6.26 -7.17
C ARG A 197 25.29 -7.20 -6.12
N GLY A 198 24.69 -8.34 -6.02
CA GLY A 198 25.05 -9.44 -5.13
C GLY A 198 24.10 -10.59 -5.40
N ASN A 199 23.88 -11.46 -4.44
CA ASN A 199 22.84 -12.49 -4.50
C ASN A 199 21.48 -11.90 -4.11
N VAL A 200 20.98 -10.96 -4.91
CA VAL A 200 19.74 -10.23 -4.64
C VAL A 200 18.53 -11.05 -5.11
N TRP A 201 17.54 -11.16 -4.24
CA TRP A 201 16.27 -11.82 -4.52
C TRP A 201 15.12 -10.83 -4.49
N LEU A 202 14.21 -10.98 -5.43
CA LEU A 202 12.97 -10.21 -5.54
C LEU A 202 11.81 -11.01 -4.96
N SER A 203 11.09 -10.41 -4.03
CA SER A 203 9.78 -10.89 -3.55
C SER A 203 8.70 -9.95 -4.05
N HIS A 204 7.67 -10.48 -4.74
CA HIS A 204 6.54 -9.72 -5.25
C HIS A 204 5.27 -10.56 -5.23
N LEU A 205 4.11 -9.91 -5.38
CA LEU A 205 2.82 -10.60 -5.41
C LEU A 205 2.31 -10.70 -6.84
N TYR A 206 1.63 -11.81 -7.13
CA TYR A 206 0.94 -12.08 -8.38
C TYR A 206 -0.41 -12.75 -8.10
N GLY A 207 -1.23 -12.91 -9.12
CA GLY A 207 -2.51 -13.62 -8.96
C GLY A 207 -3.45 -13.47 -10.15
N SER A 208 -4.71 -13.60 -9.81
CA SER A 208 -5.87 -13.39 -10.70
C SER A 208 -7.11 -13.20 -9.82
N TRP A 209 -8.26 -12.91 -10.40
CA TRP A 209 -9.51 -12.94 -9.65
C TRP A 209 -9.69 -14.26 -8.88
N ALA A 210 -10.09 -14.16 -7.62
CA ALA A 210 -10.26 -15.26 -6.67
C ALA A 210 -8.98 -16.08 -6.37
N ASN A 211 -7.81 -15.54 -6.72
CA ASN A 211 -6.49 -16.13 -6.46
C ASN A 211 -5.42 -15.03 -6.30
N GLU A 212 -5.76 -13.94 -5.64
CA GLU A 212 -4.93 -12.76 -5.46
C GLU A 212 -3.82 -12.97 -4.42
N GLY A 213 -2.84 -12.07 -4.41
CA GLY A 213 -1.86 -11.96 -3.33
C GLY A 213 -0.92 -13.16 -3.19
N ARG A 214 -0.63 -13.90 -4.26
CA ARG A 214 0.30 -15.04 -4.24
C ARG A 214 1.74 -14.56 -4.24
N LEU A 215 2.54 -15.09 -3.34
CA LEU A 215 3.96 -14.75 -3.23
C LEU A 215 4.78 -15.42 -4.33
N CYS A 216 5.61 -14.63 -5.02
CA CYS A 216 6.69 -15.08 -5.89
C CYS A 216 8.02 -14.57 -5.34
N GLN A 217 9.02 -15.45 -5.30
CA GLN A 217 10.38 -15.13 -4.88
C GLN A 217 11.37 -15.70 -5.89
N GLU A 218 12.21 -14.85 -6.46
CA GLU A 218 13.15 -15.20 -7.51
C GLU A 218 14.47 -14.44 -7.36
N ALA A 219 15.59 -15.05 -7.77
CA ALA A 219 16.87 -14.38 -7.86
C ALA A 219 16.85 -13.39 -9.04
N LEU A 220 17.49 -12.24 -8.88
CA LEU A 220 17.66 -11.27 -9.96
C LEU A 220 18.84 -11.69 -10.85
N GLU A 221 18.52 -12.05 -12.09
CA GLU A 221 19.49 -12.42 -13.12
C GLU A 221 19.65 -11.28 -14.15
N PRO A 222 20.74 -11.27 -14.96
CA PRO A 222 20.94 -10.29 -16.02
C PRO A 222 19.74 -10.24 -16.98
N GLY A 223 19.33 -9.01 -17.33
CA GLY A 223 18.16 -8.71 -18.16
C GLY A 223 17.21 -7.76 -17.46
N MET A 224 16.00 -7.62 -18.01
CA MET A 224 14.99 -6.72 -17.47
C MET A 224 13.80 -7.49 -16.91
N LYS A 225 13.51 -7.32 -15.62
CA LYS A 225 12.26 -7.72 -14.98
C LYS A 225 11.29 -6.55 -14.97
N VAL A 226 10.06 -6.78 -15.45
CA VAL A 226 8.99 -5.77 -15.45
C VAL A 226 7.77 -6.31 -14.74
N ILE A 227 7.27 -5.54 -13.76
CA ILE A 227 5.99 -5.76 -13.07
C ILE A 227 5.12 -4.55 -13.41
N LYS A 228 3.98 -4.77 -14.07
CA LYS A 228 3.15 -3.67 -14.55
C LYS A 228 1.67 -4.05 -14.61
N ASN A 229 0.83 -3.02 -14.60
CA ASN A 229 -0.60 -3.14 -14.82
C ASN A 229 -1.07 -2.13 -15.87
N LYS A 230 -2.14 -2.49 -16.60
CA LYS A 230 -2.81 -1.68 -17.62
C LYS A 230 -4.34 -1.73 -17.53
N ASP A 231 -4.89 -2.29 -16.46
CA ASP A 231 -6.33 -2.54 -16.32
C ASP A 231 -7.14 -1.30 -15.97
N GLY A 232 -6.45 -0.20 -15.62
CA GLY A 232 -7.04 1.07 -15.26
C GLY A 232 -7.67 1.11 -13.86
N VAL A 233 -8.55 0.16 -13.56
CA VAL A 233 -9.33 0.07 -12.31
C VAL A 233 -8.85 -1.06 -11.42
N ARG A 234 -8.89 -2.31 -11.92
CA ARG A 234 -8.50 -3.52 -11.17
C ARG A 234 -7.01 -3.81 -11.30
N ASN A 235 -6.19 -3.00 -10.66
CA ASN A 235 -4.75 -2.96 -10.88
C ASN A 235 -3.92 -3.88 -9.99
N SER A 236 -4.54 -4.63 -9.05
CA SER A 236 -3.83 -5.54 -8.14
C SER A 236 -4.20 -7.02 -8.31
N HIS A 237 -5.00 -7.42 -9.31
CA HIS A 237 -5.31 -8.84 -9.56
C HIS A 237 -4.12 -9.63 -10.05
N THR A 238 -3.42 -9.14 -11.08
CA THR A 238 -2.37 -9.90 -11.76
C THR A 238 -0.98 -9.65 -11.21
N SER A 239 -0.75 -8.47 -10.64
CA SER A 239 0.51 -8.06 -10.01
C SER A 239 0.23 -6.93 -9.02
N HIS A 240 1.20 -6.63 -8.17
CA HIS A 240 1.11 -5.54 -7.19
C HIS A 240 2.20 -4.49 -7.43
N ALA A 241 1.93 -3.26 -6.99
CA ALA A 241 2.86 -2.14 -7.08
C ALA A 241 3.87 -2.10 -5.93
N GLU A 242 3.99 -3.19 -5.20
CA GLU A 242 4.86 -3.38 -4.04
C GLU A 242 5.84 -4.53 -4.28
N VAL A 243 7.10 -4.34 -3.88
CA VAL A 243 8.17 -5.34 -4.00
C VAL A 243 9.13 -5.28 -2.80
N MET A 244 9.83 -6.37 -2.54
CA MET A 244 10.95 -6.42 -1.58
C MET A 244 12.19 -7.03 -2.24
N PHE A 245 13.36 -6.44 -1.97
CA PHE A 245 14.66 -6.91 -2.40
C PHE A 245 15.43 -7.44 -1.19
N SER A 246 15.68 -8.75 -1.14
CA SER A 246 16.56 -9.36 -0.13
C SER A 246 17.99 -9.31 -0.66
N LEU A 247 18.88 -8.62 0.06
CA LEU A 247 20.21 -8.28 -0.43
C LEU A 247 21.26 -9.38 -0.17
N ASP A 248 21.01 -10.24 0.81
CA ASP A 248 21.96 -11.24 1.31
C ASP A 248 21.69 -12.66 0.81
N GLY A 249 20.86 -12.81 -0.22
CA GLY A 249 20.49 -14.10 -0.78
C GLY A 249 19.01 -14.44 -0.63
N LYS A 250 18.70 -15.74 -0.57
CA LYS A 250 17.31 -16.21 -0.48
C LYS A 250 16.57 -15.56 0.69
N PRO A 251 15.36 -15.02 0.44
CA PRO A 251 14.58 -14.30 1.44
C PRO A 251 14.38 -15.08 2.73
N GLN A 252 14.53 -14.42 3.87
CA GLN A 252 14.24 -14.93 5.19
C GLN A 252 13.24 -14.01 5.91
N GLU A 253 12.38 -14.61 6.74
CA GLU A 253 11.32 -13.84 7.41
C GLU A 253 11.87 -12.88 8.47
N ASN A 254 12.83 -13.32 9.29
CA ASN A 254 13.28 -12.58 10.46
C ASN A 254 14.81 -12.38 10.48
N ALA A 255 15.47 -12.41 9.34
CA ALA A 255 16.90 -12.16 9.21
C ALA A 255 17.28 -11.69 7.81
N GLY A 256 18.43 -11.00 7.70
CA GLY A 256 18.98 -10.46 6.45
C GLY A 256 18.47 -9.07 6.11
N CYS A 257 19.22 -8.40 5.21
CA CYS A 257 18.93 -7.04 4.78
C CYS A 257 17.88 -7.03 3.66
N VAL A 258 16.86 -6.20 3.81
CA VAL A 258 15.74 -6.09 2.86
C VAL A 258 15.43 -4.63 2.58
N ILE A 259 15.33 -4.29 1.29
CA ILE A 259 14.73 -3.03 0.83
C ILE A 259 13.30 -3.33 0.40
N GLY A 260 12.32 -2.69 1.04
CA GLY A 260 10.93 -2.69 0.60
C GLY A 260 10.60 -1.44 -0.22
N ALA A 261 9.81 -1.59 -1.27
CA ALA A 261 9.35 -0.49 -2.11
C ALA A 261 7.86 -0.66 -2.42
N ALA A 262 7.08 0.42 -2.27
CA ALA A 262 5.65 0.46 -2.51
C ALA A 262 5.27 1.74 -3.25
N LEU A 263 4.73 1.64 -4.47
CA LEU A 263 4.27 2.79 -5.22
C LEU A 263 2.85 3.17 -4.77
N CYS A 264 2.68 4.38 -4.27
CA CYS A 264 1.41 4.92 -3.78
C CYS A 264 0.52 5.38 -4.93
N TYR A 265 0.07 4.45 -5.76
CA TYR A 265 -0.71 4.74 -6.95
C TYR A 265 -1.77 3.67 -7.23
N SER A 266 -3.00 4.09 -7.46
CA SER A 266 -4.12 3.20 -7.80
C SER A 266 -4.53 3.26 -9.27
N GLY A 267 -3.64 3.71 -10.15
CA GLY A 267 -3.77 3.68 -11.61
C GLY A 267 -2.86 2.63 -12.25
N ASN A 268 -2.63 2.78 -13.55
CA ASN A 268 -1.69 1.92 -14.27
C ASN A 268 -0.25 2.22 -13.85
N TYR A 269 0.45 1.24 -13.32
CA TYR A 269 1.82 1.38 -12.81
C TYR A 269 2.81 0.50 -13.57
N LYS A 270 4.10 0.84 -13.42
CA LYS A 270 5.22 0.05 -13.95
C LYS A 270 6.41 0.11 -13.01
N LEU A 271 6.86 -1.07 -12.61
CA LEU A 271 8.11 -1.29 -11.90
C LEU A 271 9.07 -1.98 -12.86
N ARG A 272 10.28 -1.46 -12.99
CA ARG A 272 11.33 -2.04 -13.85
C ARG A 272 12.58 -2.30 -13.03
N ILE A 273 13.18 -3.46 -13.19
CA ILE A 273 14.47 -3.80 -12.61
C ILE A 273 15.37 -4.19 -13.77
N ASP A 274 16.32 -3.33 -14.09
CA ASP A 274 17.27 -3.51 -15.18
C ASP A 274 18.62 -3.95 -14.60
N THR A 275 19.04 -5.18 -14.90
CA THR A 275 20.23 -5.81 -14.38
C THR A 275 21.23 -6.03 -15.51
N HIS A 276 22.34 -5.32 -15.45
CA HIS A 276 23.47 -5.50 -16.37
C HIS A 276 24.60 -6.28 -15.72
N ASP A 277 25.63 -6.62 -16.47
CA ASP A 277 26.87 -7.22 -15.94
C ASP A 277 27.80 -6.14 -15.37
N ASP A 278 27.25 -5.31 -14.49
CA ASP A 278 27.94 -4.27 -13.74
C ASP A 278 27.62 -4.35 -12.24
N GLU A 279 27.91 -3.30 -11.47
CA GLU A 279 27.80 -3.33 -10.01
C GLU A 279 26.36 -3.14 -9.47
N TYR A 280 25.33 -2.90 -10.34
CA TYR A 280 24.00 -2.48 -9.86
C TYR A 280 22.84 -3.12 -10.60
N HIS A 281 21.78 -3.44 -9.83
CA HIS A 281 20.40 -3.55 -10.31
C HIS A 281 19.78 -2.15 -10.28
N ARG A 282 19.16 -1.74 -11.37
CA ARG A 282 18.53 -0.42 -11.53
C ARG A 282 17.03 -0.54 -11.39
N PHE A 283 16.51 -0.11 -10.25
CA PHE A 283 15.07 -0.16 -9.97
C PHE A 283 14.39 1.18 -10.28
N PHE A 284 13.34 1.13 -11.10
CA PHE A 284 12.49 2.26 -11.47
C PHE A 284 11.05 1.97 -11.09
N ALA A 285 10.35 2.95 -10.53
CA ALA A 285 8.94 2.84 -10.19
C ALA A 285 8.17 4.11 -10.58
N GLY A 286 6.97 3.95 -11.11
CA GLY A 286 6.13 5.08 -11.48
C GLY A 286 4.87 4.68 -12.25
N ILE A 287 4.20 5.68 -12.80
CA ILE A 287 3.06 5.51 -13.69
C ILE A 287 3.52 4.72 -14.94
N ASN A 288 2.67 3.83 -15.42
CA ASN A 288 2.94 3.12 -16.66
C ASN A 288 2.76 4.07 -17.85
N GLU A 289 3.86 4.38 -18.51
CA GLU A 289 3.92 5.30 -19.65
C GLU A 289 3.41 4.69 -20.97
N GLU A 290 3.18 3.37 -21.00
CA GLU A 290 2.71 2.70 -22.21
C GLU A 290 1.32 3.19 -22.60
N ASN A 291 1.20 3.83 -23.78
CA ASN A 291 0.01 4.51 -24.28
C ASN A 291 -0.45 5.70 -23.43
N SER A 292 0.44 6.27 -22.61
CA SER A 292 0.16 7.37 -21.69
C SER A 292 1.15 8.53 -21.82
N ALA A 293 1.75 8.71 -23.01
CA ALA A 293 2.56 9.90 -23.28
C ALA A 293 1.78 11.17 -22.93
N TYR A 294 2.38 12.06 -22.11
CA TYR A 294 1.69 13.21 -21.56
C TYR A 294 2.15 14.51 -22.19
N SER A 295 1.22 15.25 -22.80
CA SER A 295 1.46 16.59 -23.35
C SER A 295 1.37 17.63 -22.23
N LEU A 296 2.52 18.00 -21.67
CA LEU A 296 2.63 18.97 -20.58
C LEU A 296 2.61 20.40 -21.16
N LYS A 297 1.71 21.24 -20.68
CA LYS A 297 1.60 22.63 -21.09
C LYS A 297 2.62 23.51 -20.35
N LYS A 298 2.92 24.66 -20.92
CA LYS A 298 3.75 25.68 -20.26
C LYS A 298 3.20 26.02 -18.87
N ASP A 299 4.10 26.04 -17.87
CA ASP A 299 3.83 26.35 -16.46
C ASP A 299 2.90 25.33 -15.74
N GLU A 300 2.42 24.30 -16.43
CA GLU A 300 1.72 23.15 -15.80
C GLU A 300 2.74 22.32 -15.02
N ILE A 301 2.30 21.77 -13.88
CA ILE A 301 3.10 20.86 -13.05
C ILE A 301 2.57 19.44 -13.22
N PHE A 302 3.43 18.54 -13.69
CA PHE A 302 3.17 17.11 -13.67
C PHE A 302 3.81 16.52 -12.42
N ARG A 303 2.99 16.09 -11.47
CA ARG A 303 3.42 15.40 -10.26
C ARG A 303 3.27 13.89 -10.46
N THR A 304 4.33 13.15 -10.10
CA THR A 304 4.31 11.68 -10.04
C THR A 304 3.78 11.19 -8.68
N PRO A 305 3.24 9.98 -8.57
CA PRO A 305 2.90 9.38 -7.28
C PRO A 305 4.15 9.14 -6.43
N GLU A 306 3.97 9.05 -5.12
CA GLU A 306 5.06 8.73 -4.18
C GLU A 306 5.47 7.26 -4.31
N LEU A 307 6.79 7.00 -4.29
CA LEU A 307 7.37 5.70 -4.02
C LEU A 307 7.83 5.68 -2.56
N ALA A 308 7.21 4.85 -1.75
CA ALA A 308 7.63 4.60 -0.37
C ALA A 308 8.75 3.54 -0.36
N LEU A 309 9.86 3.86 0.28
CA LEU A 309 11.00 2.97 0.51
C LEU A 309 11.18 2.71 1.99
N THR A 310 11.52 1.48 2.34
CA THR A 310 11.98 1.10 3.68
C THR A 310 13.17 0.17 3.60
N TYR A 311 14.03 0.23 4.61
CA TYR A 311 15.14 -0.71 4.78
C TYR A 311 15.02 -1.41 6.14
N SER A 312 15.38 -2.67 6.19
CA SER A 312 15.42 -3.44 7.44
C SER A 312 16.50 -4.50 7.38
N ASN A 313 17.23 -4.70 8.47
CA ASN A 313 18.15 -5.82 8.68
C ASN A 313 17.49 -6.99 9.44
N GLU A 314 16.19 -6.90 9.71
CA GLU A 314 15.38 -7.94 10.36
C GLU A 314 14.53 -8.76 9.37
N GLY A 315 15.00 -8.93 8.14
CA GLY A 315 14.35 -9.73 7.11
C GLY A 315 13.05 -9.14 6.56
N LEU A 316 12.28 -9.97 5.86
CA LEU A 316 11.02 -9.57 5.24
C LEU A 316 9.98 -9.09 6.26
N SER A 317 9.90 -9.73 7.43
CA SER A 317 8.98 -9.31 8.50
C SER A 317 9.37 -7.95 9.09
N GLY A 318 10.66 -7.60 9.14
CA GLY A 318 11.14 -6.28 9.53
C GLY A 318 10.64 -5.18 8.59
N SER A 319 10.85 -5.39 7.28
CA SER A 319 10.32 -4.50 6.23
C SER A 319 8.80 -4.38 6.29
N SER A 320 8.08 -5.50 6.53
CA SER A 320 6.63 -5.48 6.71
C SER A 320 6.19 -4.63 7.89
N ARG A 321 6.85 -4.76 9.06
CA ARG A 321 6.53 -3.97 10.25
C ARG A 321 6.70 -2.47 10.01
N ASN A 322 7.74 -2.06 9.29
CA ASN A 322 7.96 -0.66 8.93
C ASN A 322 6.81 -0.13 8.06
N PHE A 323 6.44 -0.86 6.98
CA PHE A 323 5.29 -0.51 6.16
C PHE A 323 3.97 -0.47 6.95
N HIS A 324 3.74 -1.45 7.84
CA HIS A 324 2.50 -1.51 8.63
C HIS A 324 2.37 -0.34 9.62
N ARG A 325 3.46 0.04 10.30
CA ARG A 325 3.48 1.20 11.21
C ARG A 325 3.25 2.48 10.44
N TRP A 326 4.00 2.69 9.35
CA TRP A 326 3.82 3.84 8.46
C TRP A 326 2.40 3.90 7.88
N ALA A 327 1.85 2.77 7.39
CA ALA A 327 0.49 2.73 6.90
C ALA A 327 -0.52 3.18 7.96
N ARG A 328 -0.44 2.63 9.18
CA ARG A 328 -1.35 2.99 10.27
C ARG A 328 -1.26 4.46 10.69
N LEU A 329 -0.05 5.03 10.71
CA LEU A 329 0.18 6.37 11.22
C LEU A 329 -0.03 7.46 10.15
N HIS A 330 0.25 7.17 8.87
CA HIS A 330 0.40 8.20 7.85
C HIS A 330 -0.39 7.97 6.55
N LYS A 331 -0.86 6.76 6.27
CA LYS A 331 -1.51 6.48 4.97
C LYS A 331 -2.94 5.98 5.09
N LEU A 332 -3.22 5.09 6.01
CA LEU A 332 -4.53 4.47 6.12
C LEU A 332 -5.53 5.41 6.81
N ALA A 333 -6.66 5.65 6.18
CA ALA A 333 -7.76 6.36 6.82
C ALA A 333 -8.14 5.66 8.15
N HIS A 334 -8.20 6.41 9.24
CA HIS A 334 -8.43 5.90 10.60
C HIS A 334 -7.53 4.71 10.99
N GLY A 335 -6.25 4.73 10.59
CA GLY A 335 -5.33 3.59 10.69
C GLY A 335 -5.05 3.09 12.11
N THR A 336 -5.42 3.85 13.15
CA THR A 336 -5.27 3.50 14.57
C THR A 336 -6.59 3.14 15.26
N VAL A 337 -7.74 3.19 14.53
CA VAL A 337 -9.07 2.89 15.08
C VAL A 337 -9.47 1.45 14.71
N PRO A 338 -9.56 0.52 15.67
CA PRO A 338 -9.93 -0.85 15.41
C PRO A 338 -11.29 -0.98 14.69
N ARG A 339 -11.32 -1.83 13.66
CA ARG A 339 -12.53 -2.04 12.82
C ARG A 339 -13.58 -2.87 13.53
N LYS A 340 -14.84 -2.59 13.21
CA LYS A 340 -16.02 -3.32 13.72
C LYS A 340 -16.10 -4.72 13.10
N ILE A 341 -16.65 -5.66 13.85
CA ILE A 341 -16.97 -7.01 13.37
C ILE A 341 -18.27 -6.93 12.59
N LEU A 342 -18.24 -7.26 11.30
CA LEU A 342 -19.39 -7.15 10.42
C LEU A 342 -19.97 -8.49 9.95
N LEU A 343 -21.21 -8.46 9.50
CA LEU A 343 -21.82 -9.45 8.61
C LEU A 343 -22.14 -8.77 7.27
N ASN A 344 -21.60 -9.29 6.18
CA ASN A 344 -21.94 -8.88 4.82
C ASN A 344 -23.00 -9.83 4.25
N SER A 345 -23.99 -9.29 3.53
CA SER A 345 -25.12 -10.09 3.02
C SER A 345 -24.82 -10.85 1.73
N TRP A 346 -23.69 -10.57 1.02
CA TRP A 346 -23.46 -11.08 -0.34
C TRP A 346 -23.56 -12.61 -0.44
N GLU A 347 -22.65 -13.35 0.16
CA GLU A 347 -22.71 -14.83 0.10
C GLU A 347 -23.90 -15.41 0.87
N GLY A 348 -24.60 -14.59 1.64
CA GLY A 348 -25.82 -15.00 2.35
C GLY A 348 -27.04 -15.04 1.46
N VAL A 349 -27.21 -14.06 0.56
CA VAL A 349 -28.45 -13.88 -0.23
C VAL A 349 -28.21 -13.47 -1.69
N TYR A 350 -26.98 -13.08 -2.06
CA TYR A 350 -26.68 -12.48 -3.37
C TYR A 350 -27.66 -11.34 -3.69
N PHE A 351 -28.24 -11.33 -4.89
CA PHE A 351 -29.23 -10.33 -5.33
C PHE A 351 -30.62 -10.46 -4.67
N ASP A 352 -30.88 -11.50 -3.86
CA ASP A 352 -32.18 -11.72 -3.21
C ASP A 352 -32.35 -10.91 -1.92
N VAL A 353 -32.01 -9.61 -2.03
CA VAL A 353 -32.20 -8.63 -0.96
C VAL A 353 -33.65 -8.35 -0.75
N ASN A 354 -34.14 -8.42 0.52
CA ASN A 354 -35.49 -8.04 0.90
C ASN A 354 -35.53 -7.56 2.36
N GLN A 355 -36.51 -6.73 2.70
CA GLN A 355 -36.64 -6.07 4.00
C GLN A 355 -36.57 -7.05 5.19
N ALA A 356 -37.37 -8.11 5.15
CA ALA A 356 -37.45 -9.06 6.26
C ALA A 356 -36.18 -9.91 6.42
N GLY A 357 -35.54 -10.27 5.29
CA GLY A 357 -34.27 -10.99 5.29
C GLY A 357 -33.13 -10.16 5.87
N MET A 358 -33.10 -8.87 5.56
CA MET A 358 -32.07 -7.96 6.11
C MET A 358 -32.27 -7.73 7.61
N ASP A 359 -33.51 -7.52 8.10
CA ASP A 359 -33.81 -7.41 9.54
C ASP A 359 -33.39 -8.68 10.29
N GLN A 360 -33.70 -9.86 9.73
CA GLN A 360 -33.33 -11.14 10.35
C GLN A 360 -31.78 -11.28 10.43
N MET A 361 -31.03 -10.94 9.36
CA MET A 361 -29.59 -11.02 9.38
C MET A 361 -28.96 -10.02 10.37
N MET A 362 -29.54 -8.82 10.53
CA MET A 362 -29.14 -7.87 11.57
C MET A 362 -29.39 -8.42 12.99
N SER A 363 -30.50 -9.05 13.21
CA SER A 363 -30.82 -9.71 14.49
C SER A 363 -29.85 -10.87 14.79
N ASP A 364 -29.57 -11.69 13.78
CA ASP A 364 -28.66 -12.84 13.93
C ASP A 364 -27.23 -12.40 14.29
N ILE A 365 -26.68 -11.44 13.56
CA ILE A 365 -25.30 -10.95 13.86
C ILE A 365 -25.23 -10.25 15.22
N ALA A 366 -26.26 -9.51 15.60
CA ALA A 366 -26.36 -8.90 16.93
C ALA A 366 -26.34 -9.96 18.03
N SER A 367 -27.10 -11.04 17.86
CA SER A 367 -27.19 -12.15 18.83
C SER A 367 -25.84 -12.86 19.05
N MET A 368 -25.02 -12.90 18.01
CA MET A 368 -23.65 -13.44 18.04
C MET A 368 -22.61 -12.41 18.54
N GLY A 369 -23.02 -11.16 18.77
CA GLY A 369 -22.13 -10.11 19.29
C GLY A 369 -21.40 -9.32 18.21
N GLY A 370 -21.78 -9.42 16.93
CA GLY A 370 -21.28 -8.55 15.88
C GLY A 370 -21.72 -7.09 16.05
N GLU A 371 -21.13 -6.20 15.30
CA GLU A 371 -21.21 -4.75 15.54
C GLU A 371 -21.76 -3.96 14.34
N LEU A 372 -21.71 -4.56 13.13
CA LEU A 372 -22.06 -3.91 11.88
C LEU A 372 -22.72 -4.92 10.93
N PHE A 373 -23.77 -4.51 10.24
CA PHE A 373 -24.37 -5.23 9.13
C PHE A 373 -24.18 -4.43 7.84
N VAL A 374 -23.72 -5.09 6.76
CA VAL A 374 -23.53 -4.47 5.45
C VAL A 374 -24.45 -5.12 4.43
N MET A 375 -25.41 -4.34 3.93
CA MET A 375 -26.23 -4.74 2.79
C MET A 375 -25.42 -4.59 1.50
N ASP A 376 -25.18 -5.71 0.82
CA ASP A 376 -24.42 -5.78 -0.43
C ASP A 376 -25.28 -5.47 -1.66
N ASP A 377 -24.80 -5.80 -2.87
CA ASP A 377 -25.47 -5.54 -4.16
C ASP A 377 -26.89 -6.11 -4.22
N GLY A 378 -27.77 -5.43 -4.96
CA GLY A 378 -29.14 -5.91 -5.22
C GLY A 378 -30.26 -5.05 -4.65
N TRP A 379 -29.98 -3.93 -3.98
CA TRP A 379 -31.00 -3.12 -3.27
C TRP A 379 -31.69 -2.04 -4.13
N PHE A 380 -31.20 -1.76 -5.35
CA PHE A 380 -31.57 -0.61 -6.16
C PHE A 380 -32.16 -0.97 -7.53
N GLY A 381 -32.64 0.06 -8.27
CA GLY A 381 -33.21 -0.04 -9.60
C GLY A 381 -34.72 -0.04 -9.61
N ASP A 382 -35.32 1.00 -10.19
CA ASP A 382 -36.81 1.12 -10.32
C ASP A 382 -37.27 0.59 -11.69
N LYS A 383 -36.93 1.28 -12.77
CA LYS A 383 -37.33 0.86 -14.13
C LYS A 383 -36.69 -0.47 -14.54
N TYR A 384 -35.45 -0.66 -14.17
CA TYR A 384 -34.66 -1.87 -14.41
C TYR A 384 -34.24 -2.48 -13.06
N PRO A 385 -35.02 -3.35 -12.41
CA PRO A 385 -34.67 -3.91 -11.09
C PRO A 385 -33.33 -4.68 -11.09
N ARG A 386 -32.50 -4.45 -10.08
CA ARG A 386 -31.20 -5.13 -9.88
C ARG A 386 -31.40 -6.57 -9.40
N LYS A 387 -31.52 -7.50 -10.35
CA LYS A 387 -31.71 -8.95 -10.09
C LYS A 387 -30.47 -9.78 -10.42
N ASN A 388 -29.54 -9.22 -11.13
CA ASN A 388 -28.26 -9.81 -11.53
C ASN A 388 -27.33 -8.70 -12.06
N ASP A 389 -26.15 -9.07 -12.57
CA ASP A 389 -25.12 -8.14 -13.07
C ASP A 389 -25.50 -7.36 -14.34
N SER A 390 -26.63 -7.64 -15.00
CA SER A 390 -26.88 -7.14 -16.36
C SER A 390 -27.76 -5.87 -16.41
N SER A 391 -28.18 -5.32 -15.28
CA SER A 391 -29.05 -4.13 -15.25
C SER A 391 -28.85 -3.23 -14.06
N SER A 392 -29.36 -2.01 -14.14
CA SER A 392 -29.56 -0.99 -13.11
C SER A 392 -28.32 -0.31 -12.58
N LEU A 393 -27.12 -0.83 -12.81
CA LEU A 393 -25.92 -0.15 -12.30
C LEU A 393 -25.85 1.26 -12.87
N GLY A 394 -25.74 2.26 -12.00
CA GLY A 394 -25.92 3.69 -12.31
C GLY A 394 -27.22 4.29 -11.80
N ASP A 395 -28.26 3.46 -11.55
CA ASP A 395 -29.58 3.88 -11.08
C ASP A 395 -29.70 3.68 -9.56
N TRP A 396 -29.15 4.60 -8.78
CA TRP A 396 -29.05 4.49 -7.31
C TRP A 396 -30.35 4.85 -6.59
N VAL A 397 -31.47 4.26 -7.06
CA VAL A 397 -32.81 4.43 -6.50
C VAL A 397 -33.26 3.11 -5.84
N VAL A 398 -33.75 3.18 -4.61
CA VAL A 398 -34.17 2.00 -3.85
C VAL A 398 -35.29 1.24 -4.58
N ASP A 399 -35.12 -0.07 -4.78
CA ASP A 399 -36.17 -0.96 -5.27
C ASP A 399 -37.24 -1.14 -4.15
N LYS A 400 -38.35 -0.45 -4.27
CA LYS A 400 -39.48 -0.51 -3.30
C LYS A 400 -40.20 -1.84 -3.24
N ASN A 401 -40.04 -2.72 -4.23
CA ASN A 401 -40.55 -4.08 -4.17
C ASN A 401 -39.73 -4.95 -3.22
N LYS A 402 -38.41 -4.73 -3.17
CA LYS A 402 -37.52 -5.43 -2.26
C LYS A 402 -37.49 -4.81 -0.87
N LEU A 403 -37.47 -3.48 -0.82
CA LEU A 403 -37.35 -2.67 0.39
C LEU A 403 -38.54 -1.68 0.50
N PRO A 404 -39.74 -2.15 0.83
CA PRO A 404 -40.93 -1.32 0.88
C PRO A 404 -40.84 -0.15 1.88
N ASN A 405 -40.06 -0.32 2.97
CA ASN A 405 -39.81 0.70 3.98
C ASN A 405 -38.56 1.56 3.68
N GLY A 406 -37.88 1.32 2.54
CA GLY A 406 -36.69 2.04 2.14
C GLY A 406 -35.47 1.74 3.02
N ILE A 407 -34.42 2.54 2.83
CA ILE A 407 -33.20 2.50 3.66
C ILE A 407 -33.55 2.94 5.09
N GLU A 408 -34.49 3.89 5.28
CA GLU A 408 -34.95 4.33 6.59
C GLU A 408 -35.52 3.18 7.44
N GLY A 409 -36.19 2.21 6.79
CA GLY A 409 -36.67 1.00 7.46
C GLY A 409 -35.51 0.15 7.98
N LEU A 410 -34.48 -0.07 7.15
CA LEU A 410 -33.30 -0.83 7.54
C LEU A 410 -32.47 -0.15 8.64
N LEU A 411 -32.35 1.19 8.62
CA LEU A 411 -31.68 1.93 9.68
C LEU A 411 -32.41 1.80 11.03
N LYS A 412 -33.75 1.81 11.02
CA LYS A 412 -34.56 1.53 12.24
C LYS A 412 -34.34 0.10 12.71
N ASP A 413 -34.30 -0.86 11.80
CA ASP A 413 -34.08 -2.27 12.13
C ASP A 413 -32.67 -2.46 12.70
N ALA A 414 -31.62 -1.81 12.14
CA ALA A 414 -30.26 -1.80 12.67
C ALA A 414 -30.21 -1.21 14.09
N GLN A 415 -30.83 -0.05 14.31
CA GLN A 415 -30.94 0.58 15.63
C GLN A 415 -31.64 -0.31 16.66
N LYS A 416 -32.75 -0.93 16.28
CA LYS A 416 -33.51 -1.87 17.13
C LYS A 416 -32.67 -3.06 17.56
N ASN A 417 -31.81 -3.58 16.65
CA ASN A 417 -30.96 -4.72 16.90
C ASN A 417 -29.61 -4.31 17.56
N GLY A 418 -29.31 -3.01 17.70
CA GLY A 418 -28.10 -2.51 18.33
C GLY A 418 -26.82 -2.70 17.48
N VAL A 419 -26.97 -2.78 16.15
CA VAL A 419 -25.86 -2.84 15.21
C VAL A 419 -25.79 -1.59 14.33
N LYS A 420 -24.62 -1.29 13.80
CA LYS A 420 -24.42 -0.28 12.76
C LYS A 420 -24.86 -0.81 11.41
N PHE A 421 -25.12 0.11 10.46
CA PHE A 421 -25.55 -0.24 9.11
C PHE A 421 -24.54 0.26 8.08
N GLY A 422 -24.26 -0.57 7.08
CA GLY A 422 -23.45 -0.26 5.92
C GLY A 422 -24.14 -0.63 4.62
N ILE A 423 -23.70 -0.04 3.51
CA ILE A 423 -24.28 -0.22 2.19
C ILE A 423 -23.21 -0.39 1.12
N TRP A 424 -23.49 -1.20 0.10
CA TRP A 424 -22.66 -1.41 -1.07
C TRP A 424 -23.01 -0.43 -2.19
N ILE A 425 -21.99 0.07 -2.88
CA ILE A 425 -22.12 0.83 -4.12
C ILE A 425 -21.01 0.45 -5.10
N GLU A 426 -21.26 0.60 -6.41
CA GLU A 426 -20.27 0.49 -7.50
C GLU A 426 -20.39 1.72 -8.41
N PRO A 427 -19.94 2.90 -7.95
CA PRO A 427 -20.30 4.16 -8.58
C PRO A 427 -19.46 4.53 -9.82
N GLU A 428 -18.38 3.81 -10.08
CA GLU A 428 -17.52 4.02 -11.25
C GLU A 428 -18.01 3.28 -12.51
N MET A 429 -19.10 2.51 -12.38
CA MET A 429 -19.62 1.65 -13.43
C MET A 429 -21.11 1.93 -13.68
N ALA A 430 -21.57 1.55 -14.87
CA ALA A 430 -22.98 1.52 -15.20
C ALA A 430 -23.30 0.29 -16.06
N ASN A 431 -24.60 -0.07 -16.14
CA ASN A 431 -25.07 -1.00 -17.16
C ASN A 431 -25.65 -0.23 -18.35
N THR A 432 -25.48 -0.73 -19.56
CA THR A 432 -26.17 -0.20 -20.75
C THR A 432 -27.70 -0.39 -20.64
N THR A 433 -28.16 -1.29 -19.79
CA THR A 433 -29.55 -1.46 -19.37
C THR A 433 -29.78 -0.73 -18.05
N SER A 434 -29.79 0.62 -18.09
CA SER A 434 -30.09 1.51 -16.96
C SER A 434 -30.66 2.82 -17.45
N GLU A 435 -31.43 3.51 -16.61
CA GLU A 435 -31.93 4.86 -16.90
C GLU A 435 -30.76 5.87 -16.99
N PHE A 436 -29.69 5.64 -16.21
CA PHE A 436 -28.47 6.43 -16.27
C PHE A 436 -27.88 6.41 -17.69
N TYR A 437 -27.68 5.23 -18.27
CA TYR A 437 -27.09 5.11 -19.60
C TYR A 437 -27.99 5.63 -20.71
N GLU A 438 -29.32 5.51 -20.58
CA GLU A 438 -30.28 6.14 -21.49
C GLU A 438 -30.10 7.67 -21.56
N LYS A 439 -29.77 8.30 -20.41
CA LYS A 439 -29.59 9.75 -20.27
C LYS A 439 -28.20 10.24 -20.64
N HIS A 440 -27.18 9.42 -20.34
CA HIS A 440 -25.76 9.78 -20.43
C HIS A 440 -24.90 8.72 -21.12
N PRO A 441 -25.22 8.32 -22.38
CA PRO A 441 -24.44 7.30 -23.11
C PRO A 441 -23.05 7.79 -23.50
N ASP A 442 -22.79 9.08 -23.40
CA ASP A 442 -21.52 9.75 -23.68
C ASP A 442 -20.57 9.86 -22.48
N TRP A 443 -21.05 9.50 -21.27
CA TRP A 443 -20.26 9.56 -20.02
C TRP A 443 -19.42 8.31 -19.74
N VAL A 444 -19.33 7.41 -20.68
CA VAL A 444 -18.60 6.15 -20.53
C VAL A 444 -17.29 6.15 -21.32
N ILE A 445 -16.33 5.37 -20.82
CA ILE A 445 -15.08 5.12 -21.56
C ILE A 445 -15.42 4.50 -22.91
N LYS A 446 -15.03 5.19 -23.96
CA LYS A 446 -15.28 4.76 -25.34
C LYS A 446 -14.22 5.38 -26.27
N ALA A 447 -13.57 4.53 -27.06
CA ALA A 447 -12.70 5.03 -28.12
C ALA A 447 -13.51 5.78 -29.19
N PRO A 448 -13.04 6.93 -29.69
CA PRO A 448 -13.71 7.66 -30.74
C PRO A 448 -14.03 6.78 -31.95
N GLU A 449 -15.23 6.92 -32.49
CA GLU A 449 -15.71 6.21 -33.69
C GLU A 449 -15.71 4.67 -33.60
N ARG A 450 -15.68 4.11 -32.37
CA ARG A 450 -15.80 2.67 -32.12
C ARG A 450 -17.01 2.40 -31.22
N ASP A 451 -17.49 1.15 -31.24
CA ASP A 451 -18.55 0.73 -30.33
C ASP A 451 -18.08 0.72 -28.88
N VAL A 452 -19.03 0.88 -27.97
CA VAL A 452 -18.79 0.70 -26.54
C VAL A 452 -18.44 -0.77 -26.27
N VAL A 453 -17.40 -1.00 -25.46
CA VAL A 453 -17.05 -2.35 -25.02
C VAL A 453 -17.77 -2.62 -23.70
N GLN A 454 -18.61 -3.64 -23.71
CA GLN A 454 -19.36 -4.12 -22.57
C GLN A 454 -18.66 -5.31 -21.91
N GLY A 455 -18.62 -5.31 -20.59
CA GLY A 455 -17.95 -6.34 -19.80
C GLY A 455 -18.92 -7.23 -19.02
N ARG A 456 -18.73 -7.28 -17.71
CA ARG A 456 -19.49 -8.13 -16.76
C ARG A 456 -21.00 -8.07 -17.02
N GLY A 457 -21.67 -9.24 -16.98
CA GLY A 457 -23.08 -9.36 -17.26
C GLY A 457 -23.49 -9.04 -18.69
N GLY A 458 -22.51 -8.81 -19.61
CA GLY A 458 -22.76 -8.45 -21.01
C GLY A 458 -23.25 -7.02 -21.23
N THR A 459 -23.35 -6.20 -20.18
CA THR A 459 -23.92 -4.83 -20.24
C THR A 459 -23.13 -3.81 -19.44
N GLN A 460 -22.16 -4.21 -18.60
CA GLN A 460 -21.42 -3.30 -17.74
C GLN A 460 -20.41 -2.48 -18.53
N VAL A 461 -20.31 -1.18 -18.22
CA VAL A 461 -19.41 -0.20 -18.80
C VAL A 461 -18.74 0.62 -17.72
N VAL A 462 -17.55 1.17 -18.00
CA VAL A 462 -16.79 2.03 -17.10
C VAL A 462 -17.12 3.48 -17.39
N LEU A 463 -17.37 4.29 -16.35
CA LEU A 463 -17.61 5.72 -16.47
C LEU A 463 -16.30 6.46 -16.78
N ASP A 464 -16.37 7.56 -17.53
CA ASP A 464 -15.21 8.39 -17.89
C ASP A 464 -14.87 9.40 -16.79
N LEU A 465 -14.04 9.00 -15.83
CA LEU A 465 -13.64 9.86 -14.71
C LEU A 465 -12.71 11.03 -15.10
N ALA A 466 -12.24 11.08 -16.35
CA ALA A 466 -11.59 12.27 -16.87
C ALA A 466 -12.60 13.45 -17.05
N ASN A 467 -13.91 13.14 -17.14
CA ASN A 467 -14.98 14.11 -17.28
C ASN A 467 -15.42 14.66 -15.90
N PRO A 468 -15.30 15.99 -15.65
CA PRO A 468 -15.74 16.60 -14.39
C PRO A 468 -17.23 16.41 -14.06
N GLN A 469 -18.11 16.26 -15.05
CA GLN A 469 -19.53 15.99 -14.82
C GLN A 469 -19.75 14.57 -14.25
N VAL A 470 -18.97 13.61 -14.69
CA VAL A 470 -18.96 12.24 -14.13
C VAL A 470 -18.41 12.24 -12.71
N GLN A 471 -17.36 13.02 -12.45
CA GLN A 471 -16.80 13.17 -11.09
C GLN A 471 -17.87 13.71 -10.12
N GLU A 472 -18.60 14.76 -10.53
CA GLU A 472 -19.68 15.33 -9.73
C GLU A 472 -20.82 14.36 -9.51
N PHE A 473 -21.20 13.58 -10.53
CA PHE A 473 -22.23 12.56 -10.43
C PHE A 473 -21.84 11.49 -9.39
N ILE A 474 -20.59 10.97 -9.43
CA ILE A 474 -20.12 9.97 -8.48
C ILE A 474 -20.06 10.52 -7.05
N PHE A 475 -19.51 11.75 -6.89
CA PHE A 475 -19.52 12.42 -5.60
C PHE A 475 -20.95 12.54 -5.04
N LYS A 476 -21.91 12.92 -5.90
CA LYS A 476 -23.31 13.11 -5.53
C LYS A 476 -23.98 11.79 -5.09
N ILE A 477 -23.62 10.64 -5.62
CA ILE A 477 -24.15 9.33 -5.15
C ILE A 477 -23.87 9.17 -3.65
N VAL A 478 -22.63 9.39 -3.23
CA VAL A 478 -22.23 9.28 -1.82
C VAL A 478 -22.83 10.43 -1.00
N ASP A 479 -22.85 11.63 -1.55
CA ASP A 479 -23.40 12.81 -0.88
C ASP A 479 -24.90 12.69 -0.61
N ASP A 480 -25.68 12.19 -1.57
CA ASP A 480 -27.11 11.93 -1.42
C ASP A 480 -27.38 10.83 -0.39
N LEU A 481 -26.61 9.74 -0.40
CA LEU A 481 -26.71 8.68 0.61
C LEU A 481 -26.47 9.23 2.02
N MET A 482 -25.34 9.91 2.23
CA MET A 482 -24.94 10.40 3.55
C MET A 482 -25.80 11.59 4.03
N SER A 483 -26.29 12.42 3.13
CA SER A 483 -27.16 13.56 3.50
C SER A 483 -28.58 13.12 3.86
N ASN A 484 -29.11 12.11 3.16
CA ASN A 484 -30.44 11.57 3.43
C ASN A 484 -30.44 10.54 4.56
N TYR A 485 -29.34 9.83 4.77
CA TYR A 485 -29.18 8.72 5.72
C TYR A 485 -27.89 8.83 6.53
N PRO A 486 -27.76 9.85 7.40
CA PRO A 486 -26.53 10.12 8.15
C PRO A 486 -26.15 9.01 9.14
N GLU A 487 -27.04 8.06 9.40
CA GLU A 487 -26.81 6.91 10.27
C GLU A 487 -26.04 5.78 9.55
N ILE A 488 -25.80 5.87 8.23
CA ILE A 488 -24.92 4.95 7.51
C ILE A 488 -23.50 5.12 8.05
N ASP A 489 -22.94 4.05 8.58
CA ASP A 489 -21.61 4.01 9.24
C ASP A 489 -20.51 3.50 8.30
N TYR A 490 -20.92 2.85 7.19
CA TYR A 490 -20.00 2.11 6.34
C TYR A 490 -20.47 2.04 4.88
N ILE A 491 -19.51 2.22 3.96
CA ILE A 491 -19.72 2.00 2.53
C ILE A 491 -18.74 0.94 2.02
N LYS A 492 -19.25 -0.13 1.38
CA LYS A 492 -18.44 -1.00 0.53
C LYS A 492 -18.48 -0.44 -0.89
N TRP A 493 -17.33 0.10 -1.33
CA TRP A 493 -17.18 0.68 -2.65
C TRP A 493 -16.52 -0.34 -3.58
N ASP A 494 -17.26 -0.80 -4.56
CA ASP A 494 -16.81 -1.80 -5.53
C ASP A 494 -16.49 -1.19 -6.90
N ALA A 495 -15.75 -1.96 -7.73
CA ALA A 495 -15.40 -1.59 -9.10
C ALA A 495 -15.06 -2.86 -9.91
N ASN A 496 -16.07 -3.47 -10.52
CA ASN A 496 -15.99 -4.84 -11.03
C ASN A 496 -15.52 -4.97 -12.48
N MET A 497 -15.12 -3.88 -13.13
CA MET A 497 -14.70 -3.91 -14.52
C MET A 497 -13.37 -3.19 -14.72
N SER A 498 -12.46 -3.76 -15.53
CA SER A 498 -11.28 -3.08 -16.05
C SER A 498 -11.63 -2.21 -17.25
N ILE A 499 -10.78 -1.23 -17.56
CA ILE A 499 -10.91 -0.43 -18.78
C ILE A 499 -10.48 -1.31 -19.98
N LEU A 500 -11.46 -1.77 -20.76
CA LEU A 500 -11.24 -2.69 -21.90
C LEU A 500 -10.98 -1.96 -23.22
N ASN A 501 -11.32 -0.67 -23.31
CA ASN A 501 -11.15 0.12 -24.51
C ASN A 501 -10.71 1.54 -24.16
N HIS A 502 -9.54 1.94 -24.67
CA HIS A 502 -8.92 3.23 -24.37
C HIS A 502 -9.56 4.34 -25.19
N GLY A 503 -10.18 5.29 -24.50
CA GLY A 503 -10.72 6.50 -25.13
C GLY A 503 -11.67 7.27 -24.24
N SER A 504 -11.74 8.57 -24.43
CA SER A 504 -12.60 9.50 -23.70
C SER A 504 -13.32 10.41 -24.68
N ASN A 505 -14.64 10.54 -24.51
CA ASN A 505 -15.42 11.53 -25.26
C ASN A 505 -15.19 12.97 -24.75
N TYR A 506 -14.66 13.13 -23.55
CA TYR A 506 -14.35 14.41 -22.94
C TYR A 506 -12.98 14.95 -23.36
N LEU A 507 -11.97 14.10 -23.43
CA LEU A 507 -10.61 14.51 -23.81
C LEU A 507 -10.52 14.88 -25.30
N THR A 508 -9.72 15.91 -25.60
CA THR A 508 -9.43 16.30 -27.00
C THR A 508 -8.68 15.19 -27.72
N LYS A 509 -8.68 15.23 -29.06
CA LYS A 509 -7.98 14.24 -29.90
C LYS A 509 -6.48 14.14 -29.56
N ASP A 510 -5.85 15.25 -29.26
CA ASP A 510 -4.42 15.31 -28.95
C ASP A 510 -4.08 14.79 -27.53
N ASN A 511 -5.08 14.71 -26.64
CA ASN A 511 -4.92 14.31 -25.25
C ASN A 511 -5.51 12.92 -24.93
N GLN A 512 -5.87 12.12 -25.95
CA GLN A 512 -6.41 10.77 -25.71
C GLN A 512 -5.42 9.86 -24.94
N SER A 513 -4.11 10.07 -25.10
CA SER A 513 -3.08 9.37 -24.33
C SER A 513 -3.05 9.74 -22.82
N HIS A 514 -3.70 10.82 -22.42
CA HIS A 514 -3.81 11.21 -21.02
C HIS A 514 -4.88 10.40 -20.25
N MET A 515 -5.73 9.63 -20.94
CA MET A 515 -6.96 9.07 -20.39
C MET A 515 -6.75 8.30 -19.08
N TYR A 516 -5.78 7.40 -18.99
CA TYR A 516 -5.53 6.64 -17.75
C TYR A 516 -5.07 7.52 -16.59
N ILE A 517 -4.26 8.54 -16.88
CA ILE A 517 -3.77 9.49 -15.88
C ILE A 517 -4.89 10.39 -15.39
N GLU A 518 -5.69 10.95 -16.31
CA GLU A 518 -6.82 11.82 -15.96
C GLU A 518 -7.97 11.05 -15.32
N PHE A 519 -8.20 9.79 -15.69
CA PHE A 519 -9.12 8.90 -15.00
C PHE A 519 -8.75 8.75 -13.53
N HIS A 520 -7.48 8.43 -13.26
CA HIS A 520 -7.00 8.28 -11.89
C HIS A 520 -7.06 9.61 -11.09
N ARG A 521 -6.67 10.72 -11.69
CA ARG A 521 -6.79 12.06 -11.06
C ARG A 521 -8.25 12.39 -10.73
N GLY A 522 -9.18 12.03 -11.62
CA GLY A 522 -10.61 12.16 -11.37
C GLY A 522 -11.08 11.32 -10.19
N PHE A 523 -10.63 10.07 -10.11
CA PHE A 523 -10.90 9.18 -8.98
C PHE A 523 -10.36 9.76 -7.66
N GLU A 524 -9.10 10.18 -7.62
CA GLU A 524 -8.51 10.79 -6.42
C GLU A 524 -9.28 12.02 -5.96
N LYS A 525 -9.65 12.90 -6.89
CA LYS A 525 -10.43 14.11 -6.58
C LYS A 525 -11.77 13.78 -5.94
N ILE A 526 -12.50 12.78 -6.47
CA ILE A 526 -13.76 12.32 -5.89
C ILE A 526 -13.53 11.84 -4.45
N CYS A 527 -12.54 10.98 -4.25
CA CYS A 527 -12.20 10.44 -2.93
C CYS A 527 -11.80 11.54 -1.93
N GLN A 528 -11.00 12.52 -2.36
CA GLN A 528 -10.62 13.68 -1.54
C GLN A 528 -11.85 14.51 -1.13
N GLN A 529 -12.78 14.75 -2.05
CA GLN A 529 -14.01 15.49 -1.75
C GLN A 529 -14.89 14.73 -0.74
N ILE A 530 -15.03 13.41 -0.90
CA ILE A 530 -15.79 12.57 0.03
C ILE A 530 -15.15 12.62 1.42
N ARG A 531 -13.84 12.41 1.53
CA ARG A 531 -13.14 12.45 2.83
C ARG A 531 -13.18 13.81 3.49
N ALA A 532 -13.09 14.89 2.71
CA ALA A 532 -13.21 16.24 3.26
C ALA A 532 -14.59 16.52 3.85
N LYS A 533 -15.67 15.97 3.25
CA LYS A 533 -17.05 16.19 3.70
C LYS A 533 -17.50 15.18 4.75
N TYR A 534 -17.05 13.94 4.66
CA TYR A 534 -17.43 12.82 5.52
C TYR A 534 -16.19 12.14 6.13
N PRO A 535 -15.46 12.84 7.00
CA PRO A 535 -14.17 12.36 7.52
C PRO A 535 -14.32 11.07 8.37
N ASP A 536 -15.46 10.87 9.03
CA ASP A 536 -15.68 9.73 9.95
C ASP A 536 -16.29 8.50 9.25
N LEU A 537 -16.64 8.59 7.96
CA LEU A 537 -17.24 7.49 7.21
C LEU A 537 -16.23 6.37 6.99
N THR A 538 -16.56 5.15 7.39
CA THR A 538 -15.73 3.98 7.07
C THR A 538 -15.99 3.52 5.63
N ILE A 539 -14.94 3.41 4.82
CA ILE A 539 -15.05 2.96 3.41
C ILE A 539 -14.14 1.77 3.17
N GLN A 540 -14.71 0.66 2.67
CA GLN A 540 -13.96 -0.50 2.19
C GLN A 540 -13.79 -0.43 0.68
N ALA A 541 -12.55 -0.63 0.21
CA ALA A 541 -12.29 -0.81 -1.21
C ALA A 541 -12.54 -2.27 -1.62
N CYS A 542 -13.31 -2.45 -2.67
CA CYS A 542 -13.47 -3.69 -3.41
C CYS A 542 -13.29 -3.41 -4.91
N ALA A 543 -12.77 -4.37 -5.65
CA ALA A 543 -12.70 -4.31 -7.10
C ALA A 543 -12.68 -5.74 -7.65
N SER A 544 -13.83 -6.41 -7.66
CA SER A 544 -13.93 -7.87 -7.80
C SER A 544 -12.95 -8.56 -6.84
N GLY A 545 -13.16 -8.40 -5.54
CA GLY A 545 -12.18 -8.83 -4.55
C GLY A 545 -10.98 -7.89 -4.43
N GLY A 546 -9.77 -8.45 -4.48
CA GLY A 546 -8.50 -7.78 -4.25
C GLY A 546 -7.95 -6.98 -5.45
N GLY A 547 -8.78 -6.61 -6.42
CA GLY A 547 -8.32 -5.89 -7.60
C GLY A 547 -7.82 -4.47 -7.35
N ARG A 548 -8.02 -3.91 -6.14
CA ARG A 548 -7.58 -2.57 -5.76
C ARG A 548 -6.92 -2.56 -4.38
N VAL A 549 -5.95 -3.45 -4.19
CA VAL A 549 -5.13 -3.55 -2.96
C VAL A 549 -3.80 -2.88 -3.22
N ASN A 550 -3.66 -1.60 -2.87
CA ASN A 550 -2.45 -0.80 -3.07
C ASN A 550 -2.42 0.41 -2.13
N TYR A 551 -1.26 1.04 -1.99
CA TYR A 551 -1.09 2.22 -1.16
C TYR A 551 -1.71 3.51 -1.72
N GLY A 552 -2.08 3.54 -3.00
CA GLY A 552 -2.72 4.71 -3.63
C GLY A 552 -4.14 4.97 -3.13
N ILE A 553 -4.86 3.94 -2.64
CA ILE A 553 -6.21 4.09 -2.11
C ILE A 553 -6.27 4.33 -0.60
N LEU A 554 -5.27 3.88 0.16
CA LEU A 554 -5.31 3.88 1.63
C LEU A 554 -5.56 5.26 2.27
N PRO A 555 -5.15 6.41 1.67
CA PRO A 555 -5.53 7.72 2.19
C PRO A 555 -7.04 7.98 2.18
N TYR A 556 -7.77 7.26 1.34
CA TYR A 556 -9.20 7.45 1.12
C TYR A 556 -10.08 6.32 1.64
N PHE A 557 -9.50 5.12 1.88
CA PHE A 557 -10.22 3.92 2.29
C PHE A 557 -9.64 3.38 3.61
N ASP A 558 -10.52 2.85 4.44
CA ASP A 558 -10.18 2.35 5.77
C ASP A 558 -9.66 0.91 5.74
N GLU A 559 -10.07 0.17 4.73
CA GLU A 559 -9.74 -1.24 4.54
C GLU A 559 -10.04 -1.66 3.10
N PHE A 560 -9.59 -2.87 2.74
CA PHE A 560 -9.91 -3.46 1.45
C PHE A 560 -10.39 -4.91 1.62
N TRP A 561 -11.19 -5.36 0.65
CA TRP A 561 -11.57 -6.75 0.47
C TRP A 561 -10.40 -7.49 -0.19
N VAL A 562 -9.82 -8.49 0.50
CA VAL A 562 -8.59 -9.17 0.03
C VAL A 562 -8.86 -10.03 -1.21
N SER A 563 -10.01 -10.69 -1.25
CA SER A 563 -10.42 -11.55 -2.36
C SER A 563 -11.90 -11.92 -2.23
N ASP A 564 -12.58 -12.10 -3.37
CA ASP A 564 -13.91 -12.73 -3.43
C ASP A 564 -13.85 -14.22 -3.06
N ASN A 565 -12.67 -14.84 -3.07
CA ASN A 565 -12.50 -16.20 -2.59
C ASN A 565 -12.41 -16.23 -1.06
N THR A 566 -13.47 -16.70 -0.44
CA THR A 566 -13.61 -16.81 1.02
C THR A 566 -13.22 -18.18 1.57
N ASP A 567 -12.70 -19.09 0.73
CA ASP A 567 -12.20 -20.40 1.17
C ASP A 567 -11.04 -20.22 2.17
N ALA A 568 -11.20 -20.72 3.38
CA ALA A 568 -10.26 -20.48 4.48
C ALA A 568 -8.83 -20.98 4.17
N LEU A 569 -8.68 -22.11 3.46
CA LEU A 569 -7.36 -22.58 3.06
C LEU A 569 -6.70 -21.64 2.04
N GLN A 570 -7.45 -21.17 1.05
CA GLN A 570 -6.94 -20.22 0.06
C GLN A 570 -6.61 -18.87 0.70
N ARG A 571 -7.42 -18.43 1.66
CA ARG A 571 -7.21 -17.17 2.41
C ARG A 571 -5.91 -17.17 3.22
N ILE A 572 -5.43 -18.31 3.71
CA ILE A 572 -4.10 -18.39 4.36
C ILE A 572 -3.01 -17.88 3.40
N TYR A 573 -3.00 -18.35 2.15
CA TYR A 573 -2.00 -17.94 1.16
C TYR A 573 -2.16 -16.46 0.76
N MET A 574 -3.41 -16.02 0.51
CA MET A 574 -3.71 -14.65 0.10
C MET A 574 -3.39 -13.64 1.21
N GLN A 575 -3.83 -13.92 2.44
CA GLN A 575 -3.56 -13.06 3.59
C GLN A 575 -2.08 -13.07 3.97
N TRP A 576 -1.39 -14.21 3.83
CA TRP A 576 0.05 -14.30 4.00
C TRP A 576 0.78 -13.35 3.04
N GLY A 577 0.52 -13.47 1.73
CA GLY A 577 1.15 -12.61 0.73
C GLY A 577 0.81 -11.13 0.96
N THR A 578 -0.47 -10.79 1.14
CA THR A 578 -0.90 -9.41 1.40
C THR A 578 -0.23 -8.83 2.65
N SER A 579 0.01 -9.63 3.68
CA SER A 579 0.67 -9.20 4.93
C SER A 579 2.15 -8.80 4.78
N TYR A 580 2.78 -9.03 3.62
CA TYR A 580 4.13 -8.51 3.40
C TYR A 580 4.11 -6.98 3.35
N PHE A 581 3.05 -6.40 2.83
CA PHE A 581 2.98 -4.96 2.60
C PHE A 581 1.93 -4.26 3.46
N PHE A 582 0.81 -4.92 3.81
CA PHE A 582 -0.36 -4.27 4.39
C PHE A 582 -0.69 -4.77 5.80
N PRO A 583 -1.05 -3.87 6.75
CA PRO A 583 -1.39 -4.25 8.12
C PRO A 583 -2.75 -4.98 8.20
N ALA A 584 -2.89 -5.83 9.22
CA ALA A 584 -4.10 -6.62 9.43
C ALA A 584 -5.40 -5.79 9.58
N ILE A 585 -5.29 -4.55 10.10
CA ILE A 585 -6.43 -3.62 10.21
C ILE A 585 -7.05 -3.28 8.85
N ALA A 586 -6.25 -3.31 7.76
CA ALA A 586 -6.70 -3.03 6.41
C ALA A 586 -7.24 -4.28 5.68
N MET A 587 -6.95 -5.49 6.18
CA MET A 587 -7.27 -6.76 5.51
C MET A 587 -8.57 -7.35 6.03
N ALA A 588 -9.68 -7.17 5.31
CA ALA A 588 -10.96 -7.80 5.64
C ALA A 588 -10.88 -9.33 5.45
N SER A 589 -11.28 -10.08 6.49
CA SER A 589 -11.26 -11.53 6.54
C SER A 589 -12.55 -12.06 7.14
N HIS A 590 -13.29 -12.84 6.36
CA HIS A 590 -14.65 -13.26 6.72
C HIS A 590 -14.76 -14.77 6.96
N ILE A 591 -15.59 -15.14 7.92
CA ILE A 591 -16.10 -16.51 8.11
C ILE A 591 -17.15 -16.74 7.03
N SER A 592 -16.94 -17.73 6.16
CA SER A 592 -17.83 -18.07 5.04
C SER A 592 -18.59 -19.39 5.27
N ALA A 593 -19.50 -19.72 4.35
CA ALA A 593 -20.25 -20.99 4.35
C ALA A 593 -19.33 -22.21 4.07
N ALA A 594 -19.83 -23.39 4.42
CA ALA A 594 -19.31 -24.67 3.99
C ALA A 594 -20.47 -25.55 3.49
N PRO A 595 -20.42 -26.10 2.26
CA PRO A 595 -19.33 -25.93 1.28
C PRO A 595 -19.10 -24.48 0.88
N ASN A 596 -17.84 -24.11 0.60
CA ASN A 596 -17.47 -22.78 0.16
C ASN A 596 -18.03 -22.49 -1.23
N HIS A 597 -18.48 -21.26 -1.51
CA HIS A 597 -19.11 -20.90 -2.78
C HIS A 597 -18.15 -20.86 -3.99
N GLN A 598 -16.84 -20.66 -3.77
CA GLN A 598 -15.85 -20.58 -4.83
C GLN A 598 -15.20 -21.94 -5.11
N THR A 599 -14.81 -22.65 -4.06
CA THR A 599 -13.99 -23.88 -4.18
C THR A 599 -14.79 -25.15 -3.97
N PHE A 600 -16.03 -25.04 -3.47
CA PHE A 600 -16.91 -26.15 -3.06
C PHE A 600 -16.29 -27.04 -1.96
N ARG A 601 -15.25 -26.55 -1.29
CA ARG A 601 -14.57 -27.25 -0.21
C ARG A 601 -15.35 -27.15 1.09
N THR A 602 -15.46 -28.27 1.82
CA THR A 602 -16.06 -28.29 3.17
C THR A 602 -14.94 -28.23 4.21
N ILE A 603 -14.83 -27.08 4.88
CA ILE A 603 -13.83 -26.83 5.91
C ILE A 603 -14.53 -26.66 7.25
N PRO A 604 -14.02 -27.27 8.36
CA PRO A 604 -14.61 -27.13 9.69
C PRO A 604 -14.76 -25.66 10.12
N LEU A 605 -15.84 -25.35 10.84
CA LEU A 605 -16.15 -23.97 11.25
C LEU A 605 -15.02 -23.37 12.10
N LYS A 606 -14.45 -24.13 13.05
CA LYS A 606 -13.30 -23.66 13.84
C LYS A 606 -12.15 -23.15 12.96
N TYR A 607 -11.77 -23.93 11.95
CA TYR A 607 -10.68 -23.54 11.04
C TYR A 607 -11.00 -22.25 10.27
N ARG A 608 -12.24 -22.12 9.77
CA ARG A 608 -12.72 -20.90 9.08
C ARG A 608 -12.68 -19.68 10.01
N ILE A 609 -13.07 -19.85 11.27
CA ILE A 609 -13.01 -18.82 12.31
C ILE A 609 -11.55 -18.42 12.58
N ASP A 610 -10.66 -19.39 12.83
CA ASP A 610 -9.28 -19.11 13.19
C ASP A 610 -8.49 -18.42 12.07
N VAL A 611 -8.82 -18.73 10.80
CA VAL A 611 -8.26 -17.99 9.65
C VAL A 611 -8.81 -16.57 9.60
N ALA A 612 -10.12 -16.39 9.76
CA ALA A 612 -10.75 -15.08 9.73
C ALA A 612 -10.25 -14.15 10.87
N MET A 613 -10.00 -14.73 12.05
CA MET A 613 -9.47 -13.98 13.22
C MET A 613 -8.04 -13.44 13.01
N SER A 614 -7.31 -13.89 12.00
CA SER A 614 -5.94 -13.40 11.73
C SER A 614 -5.89 -12.07 10.95
N GLY A 615 -7.05 -11.54 10.56
CA GLY A 615 -7.22 -10.24 9.93
C GLY A 615 -8.33 -9.43 10.61
N ARG A 616 -8.95 -8.51 9.88
CA ARG A 616 -10.15 -7.79 10.36
C ARG A 616 -11.36 -8.73 10.23
N LEU A 617 -11.77 -9.29 11.36
CA LEU A 617 -12.83 -10.29 11.43
C LEU A 617 -14.17 -9.76 10.93
N GLY A 618 -14.80 -10.53 10.06
CA GLY A 618 -16.20 -10.41 9.65
C GLY A 618 -16.83 -11.76 9.32
N MET A 619 -18.04 -11.73 8.85
CA MET A 619 -18.80 -12.89 8.40
C MET A 619 -19.43 -12.62 7.02
N GLU A 620 -19.51 -13.63 6.19
CA GLU A 620 -20.18 -13.60 4.89
C GLU A 620 -20.88 -14.95 4.68
N ILE A 621 -21.99 -15.13 5.34
CA ILE A 621 -22.74 -16.36 5.46
C ILE A 621 -24.21 -16.05 5.72
N GLN A 622 -25.12 -16.97 5.38
CA GLN A 622 -26.53 -16.88 5.76
C GLN A 622 -26.74 -17.51 7.16
N PRO A 623 -26.92 -16.70 8.24
CA PRO A 623 -26.98 -17.23 9.61
C PRO A 623 -28.16 -18.18 9.88
N LYS A 624 -29.29 -18.04 9.15
CA LYS A 624 -30.42 -18.94 9.29
C LYS A 624 -30.11 -20.40 8.92
N ASN A 625 -29.02 -20.62 8.13
CA ASN A 625 -28.59 -21.96 7.73
C ASN A 625 -27.59 -22.57 8.74
N MET A 626 -27.19 -21.84 9.78
CA MET A 626 -26.29 -22.31 10.83
C MET A 626 -27.07 -23.03 11.93
N THR A 627 -26.48 -24.06 12.51
CA THR A 627 -27.04 -24.69 13.72
C THR A 627 -26.82 -23.79 14.94
N GLU A 628 -27.55 -24.07 16.05
CA GLU A 628 -27.38 -23.30 17.29
C GLU A 628 -26.00 -23.49 17.92
N GLU A 629 -25.37 -24.67 17.73
CA GLU A 629 -24.01 -24.96 18.13
C GLU A 629 -23.02 -24.10 17.34
N GLU A 630 -23.20 -23.99 16.02
CA GLU A 630 -22.37 -23.14 15.15
C GLU A 630 -22.51 -21.66 15.51
N LYS A 631 -23.72 -21.16 15.75
CA LYS A 631 -23.95 -19.80 16.22
C LYS A 631 -23.29 -19.53 17.57
N THR A 632 -23.37 -20.51 18.50
CA THR A 632 -22.72 -20.43 19.81
C THR A 632 -21.20 -20.36 19.67
N LEU A 633 -20.62 -21.18 18.79
CA LEU A 633 -19.17 -21.16 18.53
C LEU A 633 -18.76 -19.81 17.95
N CYS A 634 -19.48 -19.27 16.98
CA CYS A 634 -19.22 -17.93 16.43
C CYS A 634 -19.34 -16.83 17.50
N LYS A 635 -20.37 -16.90 18.35
CA LYS A 635 -20.57 -15.94 19.47
C LYS A 635 -19.37 -15.93 20.41
N ASN A 636 -18.87 -17.09 20.81
CA ASN A 636 -17.73 -17.22 21.69
C ASN A 636 -16.46 -16.66 21.00
N ALA A 637 -16.22 -17.05 19.75
CA ALA A 637 -15.10 -16.57 18.97
C ALA A 637 -15.12 -15.04 18.75
N ILE A 638 -16.28 -14.46 18.52
CA ILE A 638 -16.44 -12.99 18.42
C ILE A 638 -16.10 -12.32 19.75
N ALA A 639 -16.51 -12.89 20.89
CA ALA A 639 -16.18 -12.35 22.20
C ALA A 639 -14.67 -12.41 22.48
N GLU A 640 -14.02 -13.52 22.16
CA GLU A 640 -12.57 -13.67 22.25
C GLU A 640 -11.83 -12.71 21.29
N TYR A 641 -12.30 -12.61 20.03
CA TYR A 641 -11.69 -11.68 19.07
C TYR A 641 -11.77 -10.22 19.55
N LYS A 642 -12.83 -9.78 20.19
CA LYS A 642 -12.92 -8.42 20.76
C LYS A 642 -11.79 -8.15 21.78
N THR A 643 -11.36 -9.18 22.51
CA THR A 643 -10.24 -9.07 23.46
C THR A 643 -8.90 -8.95 22.73
N ILE A 644 -8.68 -9.77 21.68
CA ILE A 644 -7.41 -9.82 20.95
C ILE A 644 -7.34 -8.81 19.79
N ARG A 645 -8.46 -8.24 19.37
CA ARG A 645 -8.59 -7.32 18.21
C ARG A 645 -7.53 -6.22 18.18
N PRO A 646 -7.23 -5.49 19.29
CA PRO A 646 -6.19 -4.47 19.26
C PRO A 646 -4.80 -5.04 18.92
N VAL A 647 -4.49 -6.23 19.41
CA VAL A 647 -3.19 -6.87 19.12
C VAL A 647 -3.12 -7.34 17.66
N VAL A 648 -4.19 -7.93 17.14
CA VAL A 648 -4.25 -8.40 15.74
C VAL A 648 -4.17 -7.22 14.77
N GLN A 649 -5.01 -6.20 14.97
CA GLN A 649 -5.15 -5.10 14.03
C GLN A 649 -4.04 -4.06 14.14
N LEU A 650 -3.46 -3.85 15.32
CA LEU A 650 -2.48 -2.80 15.57
C LEU A 650 -1.08 -3.31 15.95
N GLY A 651 -0.92 -4.59 16.21
CA GLY A 651 0.34 -5.21 16.57
C GLY A 651 1.31 -5.38 15.40
N ASP A 652 2.53 -5.70 15.75
CA ASP A 652 3.62 -6.02 14.82
C ASP A 652 3.56 -7.49 14.39
N ILE A 653 3.64 -7.74 13.10
CA ILE A 653 3.58 -9.08 12.52
C ILE A 653 4.95 -9.77 12.58
N TYR A 654 4.92 -11.06 12.88
CA TYR A 654 6.03 -12.00 12.74
C TYR A 654 5.54 -13.27 12.05
N ARG A 655 6.01 -13.52 10.83
CA ARG A 655 5.73 -14.76 10.10
C ARG A 655 6.75 -15.81 10.54
N LEU A 656 6.28 -17.02 10.87
CA LEU A 656 7.10 -18.05 11.51
C LEU A 656 7.30 -19.29 10.63
N MET A 657 6.22 -19.83 10.06
CA MET A 657 6.26 -20.96 9.14
C MET A 657 5.46 -20.63 7.90
N SER A 658 6.13 -20.61 6.75
CA SER A 658 5.52 -20.22 5.50
C SER A 658 4.58 -21.30 4.94
N PRO A 659 3.38 -20.96 4.44
CA PRO A 659 2.53 -21.91 3.73
C PRO A 659 3.14 -22.38 2.40
N TYR A 660 4.17 -21.69 1.90
CA TYR A 660 4.93 -22.07 0.70
C TYR A 660 6.06 -23.07 0.99
N ASP A 661 6.40 -23.27 2.27
CA ASP A 661 7.30 -24.34 2.67
C ASP A 661 6.58 -25.70 2.57
N LYS A 662 7.29 -26.74 2.16
CA LYS A 662 6.72 -28.09 1.96
C LYS A 662 6.45 -28.82 3.29
N LEU A 663 6.10 -28.09 4.34
CA LEU A 663 5.77 -28.64 5.65
C LEU A 663 4.27 -28.87 5.86
N GLY A 664 3.41 -28.34 4.95
CA GLY A 664 1.96 -28.46 5.06
C GLY A 664 1.37 -27.72 6.26
N VAL A 665 2.06 -26.70 6.75
CA VAL A 665 1.62 -25.85 7.87
C VAL A 665 1.99 -24.41 7.61
N ALA A 666 1.20 -23.49 8.20
CA ALA A 666 1.53 -22.08 8.25
C ALA A 666 1.41 -21.57 9.69
N SER A 667 2.24 -20.63 10.10
CA SER A 667 2.08 -19.96 11.39
C SER A 667 2.63 -18.54 11.38
N MET A 668 1.95 -17.66 12.11
CA MET A 668 2.36 -16.29 12.32
C MET A 668 1.89 -15.77 13.66
N MET A 669 2.37 -14.62 14.08
CA MET A 669 1.91 -13.99 15.31
C MET A 669 1.91 -12.47 15.19
N TYR A 670 1.08 -11.84 15.99
CA TYR A 670 1.06 -10.40 16.23
C TYR A 670 1.50 -10.12 17.66
N VAL A 671 2.32 -9.10 17.84
CA VAL A 671 2.87 -8.71 19.13
C VAL A 671 2.65 -7.22 19.34
N THR A 672 2.21 -6.81 20.54
CA THR A 672 2.10 -5.38 20.88
C THR A 672 3.48 -4.70 20.85
N PRO A 673 3.55 -3.38 20.57
CA PRO A 673 4.82 -2.64 20.65
C PRO A 673 5.49 -2.76 22.04
N GLU A 674 4.71 -2.82 23.11
CA GLU A 674 5.17 -2.99 24.50
C GLU A 674 5.65 -4.41 24.79
N LYS A 675 5.40 -5.36 23.88
CA LYS A 675 5.72 -6.79 24.01
C LYS A 675 5.13 -7.41 25.29
N ASP A 676 3.95 -6.95 25.68
CA ASP A 676 3.21 -7.47 26.85
C ASP A 676 2.15 -8.49 26.46
N LYS A 677 1.67 -8.43 25.21
CA LYS A 677 0.60 -9.30 24.67
C LYS A 677 0.94 -9.76 23.29
N SER A 678 0.53 -10.99 22.95
CA SER A 678 0.64 -11.49 21.59
C SER A 678 -0.45 -12.52 21.27
N VAL A 679 -0.76 -12.64 19.97
CA VAL A 679 -1.66 -13.65 19.42
C VAL A 679 -0.88 -14.46 18.41
N PHE A 680 -0.82 -15.76 18.63
CA PHE A 680 -0.14 -16.71 17.77
C PHE A 680 -1.17 -17.55 17.03
N TYR A 681 -0.96 -17.74 15.73
CA TYR A 681 -1.77 -18.57 14.84
C TYR A 681 -0.96 -19.70 14.26
N TRP A 682 -1.60 -20.86 14.17
CA TRP A 682 -1.05 -22.04 13.51
C TRP A 682 -2.17 -22.74 12.74
N TRP A 683 -1.90 -23.07 11.47
CA TRP A 683 -2.84 -23.75 10.58
C TRP A 683 -2.15 -24.90 9.86
N LYS A 684 -2.81 -26.06 9.82
CA LYS A 684 -2.41 -27.16 8.96
C LYS A 684 -3.01 -26.93 7.57
N THR A 685 -2.16 -26.86 6.54
CA THR A 685 -2.57 -26.59 5.16
C THR A 685 -2.62 -27.84 4.31
N GLU A 686 -1.87 -28.89 4.71
CA GLU A 686 -1.81 -30.18 4.03
C GLU A 686 -1.48 -31.28 5.06
N HIS A 687 -2.00 -32.50 4.83
CA HIS A 687 -1.72 -33.63 5.69
C HIS A 687 -0.73 -34.60 5.02
N PHE A 688 0.34 -34.92 5.74
CA PHE A 688 1.29 -35.97 5.37
C PHE A 688 1.30 -37.08 6.41
N VAL A 689 1.23 -38.32 5.95
CA VAL A 689 1.27 -39.48 6.83
C VAL A 689 2.65 -39.58 7.51
N ASN A 690 2.67 -39.83 8.84
CA ASN A 690 3.88 -39.92 9.66
C ASN A 690 4.79 -38.67 9.61
N GLN A 691 4.22 -37.52 9.43
CA GLN A 691 4.97 -36.26 9.45
C GLN A 691 5.35 -35.88 10.89
N HIS A 692 6.64 -35.56 11.08
CA HIS A 692 7.13 -34.90 12.28
C HIS A 692 7.31 -33.40 12.01
N LEU A 693 6.47 -32.61 12.65
CA LEU A 693 6.58 -31.14 12.55
C LEU A 693 7.61 -30.61 13.56
N PRO A 694 8.43 -29.62 13.18
CA PRO A 694 9.33 -28.98 14.13
C PRO A 694 8.54 -28.18 15.17
N ARG A 695 9.16 -27.93 16.32
CA ARG A 695 8.65 -26.96 17.28
C ARG A 695 8.58 -25.58 16.62
N VAL A 696 7.51 -24.85 16.87
CA VAL A 696 7.34 -23.49 16.33
C VAL A 696 8.01 -22.52 17.28
N LYS A 697 9.11 -21.91 16.83
CA LYS A 697 9.79 -20.85 17.57
C LYS A 697 9.02 -19.55 17.37
N MET A 698 8.73 -18.86 18.46
CA MET A 698 8.08 -17.56 18.43
C MET A 698 9.08 -16.45 18.10
N ALA A 699 8.59 -15.25 17.78
CA ALA A 699 9.42 -14.10 17.49
C ALA A 699 8.81 -12.81 18.06
N GLY A 700 9.61 -11.78 18.26
CA GLY A 700 9.15 -10.46 18.69
C GLY A 700 8.84 -10.32 20.17
N LEU A 701 8.91 -11.39 20.96
CA LEU A 701 8.71 -11.32 22.42
C LEU A 701 9.91 -10.66 23.12
N SER A 702 9.70 -10.18 24.36
CA SER A 702 10.81 -9.76 25.19
C SER A 702 11.46 -10.97 25.89
N PRO A 703 12.79 -11.18 25.75
CA PRO A 703 13.46 -12.34 26.37
C PRO A 703 13.24 -12.46 27.87
N ASP A 704 13.20 -11.33 28.55
CA ASP A 704 13.17 -11.24 30.02
C ASP A 704 11.76 -11.27 30.62
N LYS A 705 10.71 -11.17 29.78
CA LYS A 705 9.33 -11.23 30.25
C LYS A 705 8.85 -12.68 30.33
N LEU A 706 7.91 -12.91 31.27
CA LEU A 706 7.21 -14.18 31.43
C LEU A 706 5.82 -14.09 30.80
N TYR A 707 5.45 -15.06 29.98
CA TYR A 707 4.17 -15.10 29.26
C TYR A 707 3.36 -16.30 29.67
N LYS A 708 2.12 -16.09 30.08
CA LYS A 708 1.12 -17.12 30.29
C LYS A 708 0.45 -17.43 28.98
N VAL A 709 0.33 -18.71 28.63
CA VAL A 709 -0.21 -19.18 27.34
C VAL A 709 -1.62 -19.72 27.54
N HIS A 710 -2.58 -19.25 26.73
CA HIS A 710 -3.96 -19.72 26.69
C HIS A 710 -4.38 -20.02 25.25
N GLU A 711 -5.07 -21.15 25.03
CA GLU A 711 -5.69 -21.46 23.75
C GLU A 711 -7.07 -20.78 23.64
N LEU A 712 -7.26 -20.03 22.56
CA LEU A 712 -8.53 -19.41 22.18
C LEU A 712 -9.34 -20.30 21.25
N ASN A 713 -10.66 -20.03 21.17
CA ASN A 713 -11.59 -20.72 20.26
C ASN A 713 -11.50 -22.25 20.36
N ARG A 714 -11.33 -22.77 21.58
CA ARG A 714 -11.21 -24.21 21.83
C ARG A 714 -12.56 -24.89 21.70
N ILE A 715 -12.61 -26.00 20.95
CA ILE A 715 -13.83 -26.77 20.68
C ILE A 715 -13.93 -28.08 21.49
N ASP A 716 -12.86 -28.48 22.17
CA ASP A 716 -12.80 -29.72 22.96
C ASP A 716 -12.50 -29.41 24.44
N ASN A 717 -12.71 -30.43 25.29
CA ASN A 717 -12.40 -30.36 26.71
C ASN A 717 -10.98 -30.85 27.05
N ASP A 718 -10.14 -31.12 26.04
CA ASP A 718 -8.76 -31.59 26.21
C ASP A 718 -7.76 -30.45 26.01
N PRO A 719 -7.35 -29.77 27.09
CA PRO A 719 -6.45 -28.63 26.99
C PRO A 719 -5.07 -29.05 26.48
N LEU A 720 -4.39 -28.16 25.79
CA LEU A 720 -2.99 -28.33 25.43
C LEU A 720 -2.14 -28.56 26.70
N SER A 721 -1.09 -29.38 26.60
CA SER A 721 -0.22 -29.68 27.74
C SER A 721 0.39 -28.47 28.42
N PHE A 722 0.49 -27.34 27.69
CA PHE A 722 1.00 -26.08 28.16
C PHE A 722 -0.10 -25.02 28.42
N GLU A 723 -1.38 -25.40 28.38
CA GLU A 723 -2.49 -24.49 28.72
C GLU A 723 -2.34 -23.92 30.13
N GLY A 724 -2.45 -22.60 30.24
CA GLY A 724 -2.30 -21.87 31.50
C GLY A 724 -0.88 -21.90 32.11
N LYS A 725 0.12 -22.43 31.39
CA LYS A 725 1.52 -22.44 31.85
C LYS A 725 2.23 -21.14 31.46
N THR A 726 3.29 -20.85 32.21
CA THR A 726 4.10 -19.64 32.04
C THR A 726 5.49 -20.00 31.53
N PHE A 727 5.97 -19.26 30.51
CA PHE A 727 7.28 -19.44 29.92
C PHE A 727 7.97 -18.09 29.74
N SER A 728 9.31 -18.06 29.80
CA SER A 728 10.03 -16.83 29.41
C SER A 728 9.98 -16.62 27.89
N GLY A 729 10.02 -15.36 27.48
CA GLY A 729 10.12 -15.03 26.05
C GLY A 729 11.39 -15.63 25.44
N ALA A 730 12.50 -15.65 26.18
CA ALA A 730 13.74 -16.32 25.75
C ALA A 730 13.51 -17.80 25.41
N TYR A 731 12.78 -18.54 26.27
CA TYR A 731 12.48 -19.96 26.01
C TYR A 731 11.58 -20.14 24.77
N LEU A 732 10.51 -19.33 24.66
CA LEU A 732 9.56 -19.40 23.55
C LEU A 732 10.23 -19.08 22.20
N MET A 733 11.17 -18.14 22.16
CA MET A 733 11.90 -17.78 20.95
C MET A 733 13.02 -18.77 20.60
N ALA A 734 13.73 -19.32 21.59
CA ALA A 734 14.86 -20.22 21.33
C ALA A 734 14.41 -21.67 21.08
N ASN A 735 13.48 -22.17 21.90
CA ASN A 735 13.04 -23.57 21.94
C ASN A 735 11.67 -23.79 21.27
N GLY A 736 10.77 -22.81 21.36
CA GLY A 736 9.43 -22.88 20.80
C GLY A 736 8.49 -23.87 21.50
N LEU A 737 7.30 -24.04 20.93
CA LEU A 737 6.27 -24.97 21.38
C LEU A 737 6.03 -26.06 20.33
N GLU A 738 5.77 -27.26 20.79
CA GLU A 738 5.24 -28.33 19.96
C GLU A 738 3.72 -28.16 19.89
N ILE A 739 3.20 -27.89 18.68
CA ILE A 739 1.77 -27.68 18.46
C ILE A 739 1.13 -28.99 18.02
N PRO A 740 0.32 -29.63 18.87
CA PRO A 740 -0.37 -30.87 18.50
C PRO A 740 -1.48 -30.52 17.49
N TYR A 741 -1.47 -31.23 16.37
CA TYR A 741 -2.44 -31.06 15.28
C TYR A 741 -3.59 -32.08 15.32
N ASN A 742 -3.50 -33.13 16.17
CA ASN A 742 -4.59 -34.07 16.37
C ASN A 742 -5.43 -33.62 17.56
N HIS A 743 -6.65 -33.17 17.30
CA HIS A 743 -7.69 -33.28 18.30
C HIS A 743 -7.87 -34.82 18.54
N LYS A 744 -7.90 -35.30 19.75
CA LYS A 744 -8.03 -36.75 20.10
C LYS A 744 -9.39 -37.32 19.64
N VAL A 745 -9.95 -36.89 18.57
CA VAL A 745 -11.20 -37.35 18.02
C VAL A 745 -10.89 -38.28 16.87
N ASP A 746 -10.87 -39.57 17.21
CA ASP A 746 -10.90 -40.69 16.27
C ASP A 746 -9.69 -40.77 15.29
N TYR A 747 -8.82 -41.74 15.47
CA TYR A 747 -7.68 -42.08 14.59
C TYR A 747 -8.08 -42.23 13.10
N HIS A 748 -9.36 -42.39 12.80
CA HIS A 748 -9.92 -42.56 11.47
C HIS A 748 -10.51 -41.28 10.86
N LYS A 749 -10.60 -40.19 11.65
CA LYS A 749 -11.03 -38.86 11.18
C LYS A 749 -9.88 -37.87 11.28
N GLN A 750 -8.84 -38.10 10.50
CA GLN A 750 -7.75 -37.15 10.38
C GLN A 750 -8.29 -35.88 9.74
N ASN A 751 -8.29 -34.80 10.50
CA ASN A 751 -8.69 -33.51 9.98
C ASN A 751 -7.54 -32.90 9.20
N ASP A 752 -7.69 -32.81 7.88
CA ASP A 752 -6.77 -32.04 7.03
C ASP A 752 -6.69 -30.56 7.45
N TYR A 753 -7.72 -30.07 8.14
CA TYR A 753 -7.89 -28.70 8.55
C TYR A 753 -7.87 -28.57 10.09
N SER A 754 -6.68 -28.65 10.69
CA SER A 754 -6.47 -28.33 12.11
C SER A 754 -5.92 -26.93 12.28
N SER A 755 -6.36 -26.22 13.31
CA SER A 755 -5.86 -24.89 13.64
C SER A 755 -5.77 -24.67 15.13
N ARG A 756 -4.86 -23.79 15.55
CA ARG A 756 -4.68 -23.33 16.93
C ARG A 756 -4.48 -21.82 16.95
N VAL A 757 -5.11 -21.17 17.91
CA VAL A 757 -4.89 -19.75 18.22
C VAL A 757 -4.49 -19.67 19.68
N LEU A 758 -3.33 -19.06 19.95
CA LEU A 758 -2.82 -18.90 21.32
C LEU A 758 -2.74 -17.43 21.68
N TRP A 759 -3.23 -17.11 22.86
CA TRP A 759 -3.06 -15.84 23.53
C TRP A 759 -1.91 -15.94 24.51
N LEU A 760 -0.97 -15.01 24.40
CA LEU A 760 0.15 -14.88 25.33
C LEU A 760 0.06 -13.53 26.02
N GLU A 761 0.09 -13.53 27.32
CA GLU A 761 0.02 -12.31 28.14
C GLU A 761 1.12 -12.32 29.20
N GLU A 762 1.80 -11.19 29.36
CA GLU A 762 2.84 -10.99 30.36
C GLU A 762 2.27 -11.22 31.77
N VAL A 763 2.95 -12.03 32.57
CA VAL A 763 2.68 -12.21 34.00
C VAL A 763 3.57 -11.24 34.78
N LYS A 764 2.94 -10.32 35.49
CA LYS A 764 3.64 -9.35 36.36
C LYS A 764 4.10 -9.99 37.65
#